data_ed80b680862a3e21ae55cf50d61fd5e3
#
_entry.id   ed80b680862a3e21ae55cf50d61fd5e3
#
_cell.length_a   1.000
_cell.length_b   1.000
_cell.length_c   1.000
_cell.angle_alpha   90.00
_cell.angle_beta   90.00
_cell.angle_gamma   90.00
#
_symmetry.space_group_name_H-M   'P 1'
#
loop_
_entity.id
_entity.type
_entity.pdbx_description
1 polymer ?
#
loop_
_entity_poly.entity_id
_entity_poly.type
_entity_poly.pdbx_seq_one_letter_code
_entity_poly.pdbx_strand_id
1 'polypeptide(L)'
;MNTRLLPALTSVFFLLLIGLSAALLVGLATGGGAQPLLLADPGAIARYGLPSATALVHLGAALSIGSLMMAALVISSKDAAFNSSLVVAAIGAGLTTVASVFSAFFTFAIIYVEPVSFDQRFGEVLWLYLGGTEVGRAWLVTIALSALVTVLVVMVRSFVGVFVAGLLAVASLWPLAEQGHAAGTANHEPAVSASFTHSVFAAMWIGGLAMVAVIAWSHKPPAQKFHTVLSRYSTIALVSFLVVAASGVTNAWLRVGEASAMFSAYGALVAAKVVALVLLGGAGALYRTRLLASLASGVRGSTAVTMRVVAAELALMGVASGLASALARTATPVPEIPATELAVATPSEILTGELLPPEFEWSMVITTWQLDLLWALIVIFAIVYYVWGHLRLAKRGDAWPVGRTIAWVSGMVVLGITTNAGLGVYGTYLFSVHMVAHMILSMAIPLLLVLGAPVTLASRAIAGRKDGSRGPREWILAAVHSRYLGFLGHPLVAAVIFGLSLIVFYYSPLFSWALEDHLGHQWMIVHFLASGYLFAQSLVGIDPTPHNPPYPLRLIIVLATMGFHAFFGLSLIYGTGLLVPEWYGAMGREWGPNPLLDQQNGGEIAWGLGEFPTLALAILVAWSWSRSDERANKRRDRRVDAVGDTELDAYNEMLRARAGVPDRPRKG
;
A
#
# COMPACT_ATOMS: atom_id res chain seq x y z
N MET A 1 28.52 21.92 1.29
CA MET A 1 28.32 20.52 0.80
C MET A 1 29.41 19.65 1.41
N ASN A 2 29.08 18.49 1.99
CA ASN A 2 30.10 17.63 2.59
C ASN A 2 31.02 17.09 1.49
N THR A 3 32.31 17.45 1.50
CA THR A 3 33.30 17.05 0.49
C THR A 3 33.46 15.52 0.34
N ARG A 4 33.02 14.75 1.33
CA ARG A 4 33.06 13.28 1.34
C ARG A 4 31.80 12.63 0.79
N LEU A 5 30.73 13.38 0.50
CA LEU A 5 29.47 12.81 0.03
C LEU A 5 29.62 12.20 -1.36
N LEU A 6 30.24 12.92 -2.29
CA LEU A 6 30.41 12.45 -3.65
C LEU A 6 31.29 11.17 -3.73
N PRO A 7 32.45 11.08 -3.09
CA PRO A 7 33.23 9.84 -3.04
C PRO A 7 32.47 8.66 -2.40
N ALA A 8 31.70 8.90 -1.35
CA ALA A 8 30.87 7.85 -0.73
C ALA A 8 29.78 7.34 -1.69
N LEU A 9 29.11 8.25 -2.37
CA LEU A 9 28.07 7.92 -3.34
C LEU A 9 28.63 7.16 -4.55
N THR A 10 29.77 7.61 -5.10
CA THR A 10 30.45 6.91 -6.21
C THR A 10 30.87 5.50 -5.81
N SER A 11 31.37 5.29 -4.59
CA SER A 11 31.73 3.95 -4.10
C SER A 11 30.50 3.02 -3.98
N VAL A 12 29.38 3.52 -3.44
CA VAL A 12 28.12 2.77 -3.36
C VAL A 12 27.61 2.39 -4.75
N PHE A 13 27.57 3.40 -5.64
CA PHE A 13 27.11 3.19 -7.02
C PHE A 13 27.99 2.18 -7.77
N PHE A 14 29.30 2.26 -7.61
CA PHE A 14 30.24 1.35 -8.23
C PHE A 14 30.07 -0.10 -7.76
N LEU A 15 29.89 -0.33 -6.45
CA LEU A 15 29.62 -1.67 -5.90
C LEU A 15 28.34 -2.28 -6.47
N LEU A 16 27.25 -1.49 -6.50
CA LEU A 16 25.97 -1.92 -7.07
C LEU A 16 26.10 -2.19 -8.57
N LEU A 17 26.74 -1.30 -9.31
CA LEU A 17 26.85 -1.36 -10.77
C LEU A 17 27.71 -2.53 -11.25
N ILE A 18 28.84 -2.84 -10.58
CA ILE A 18 29.67 -4.00 -10.93
C ILE A 18 28.87 -5.29 -10.81
N GLY A 19 28.21 -5.51 -9.66
CA GLY A 19 27.40 -6.70 -9.44
C GLY A 19 26.27 -6.81 -10.45
N LEU A 20 25.56 -5.69 -10.68
CA LEU A 20 24.47 -5.59 -11.64
C LEU A 20 24.92 -5.91 -13.06
N SER A 21 25.98 -5.23 -13.56
CA SER A 21 26.43 -5.40 -14.95
C SER A 21 26.94 -6.80 -15.22
N ALA A 22 27.75 -7.37 -14.30
CA ALA A 22 28.25 -8.73 -14.43
C ALA A 22 27.10 -9.76 -14.47
N ALA A 23 26.16 -9.66 -13.54
CA ALA A 23 25.03 -10.58 -13.46
C ALA A 23 24.04 -10.40 -14.62
N LEU A 24 23.84 -9.17 -15.10
CA LEU A 24 23.00 -8.88 -16.26
C LEU A 24 23.59 -9.52 -17.52
N LEU A 25 24.87 -9.30 -17.79
CA LEU A 25 25.52 -9.86 -18.99
C LEU A 25 25.52 -11.41 -18.98
N VAL A 26 25.88 -12.02 -17.86
CA VAL A 26 25.82 -13.47 -17.69
C VAL A 26 24.39 -13.97 -17.83
N GLY A 27 23.42 -13.32 -17.17
CA GLY A 27 22.03 -13.71 -17.23
C GLY A 27 21.40 -13.59 -18.61
N LEU A 28 21.72 -12.54 -19.37
CA LEU A 28 21.27 -12.39 -20.77
C LEU A 28 21.88 -13.45 -21.68
N ALA A 29 23.14 -13.81 -21.47
CA ALA A 29 23.81 -14.85 -22.24
C ALA A 29 23.22 -16.25 -21.94
N THR A 30 22.95 -16.57 -20.66
CA THR A 30 22.40 -17.88 -20.26
C THR A 30 20.91 -18.00 -20.53
N GLY A 31 20.15 -16.90 -20.36
CA GLY A 31 18.70 -16.85 -20.56
C GLY A 31 18.25 -16.61 -22.01
N GLY A 32 19.20 -16.34 -22.92
CA GLY A 32 18.89 -16.06 -24.33
C GLY A 32 18.23 -14.69 -24.59
N GLY A 33 18.08 -13.86 -23.57
CA GLY A 33 17.32 -12.59 -23.63
C GLY A 33 17.93 -11.49 -24.51
N ALA A 34 19.13 -11.66 -25.02
CA ALA A 34 19.79 -10.76 -25.97
C ALA A 34 20.15 -11.44 -27.31
N GLN A 35 19.55 -12.60 -27.60
CA GLN A 35 19.75 -13.27 -28.89
C GLN A 35 19.12 -12.44 -30.03
N PRO A 36 19.75 -12.46 -31.25
CA PRO A 36 19.16 -11.85 -32.42
C PRO A 36 17.79 -12.47 -32.73
N LEU A 37 16.82 -11.61 -33.05
CA LEU A 37 15.51 -12.09 -33.50
C LEU A 37 15.61 -12.58 -34.94
N LEU A 38 14.91 -13.66 -35.27
CA LEU A 38 14.88 -14.22 -36.62
C LEU A 38 14.21 -13.29 -37.64
N LEU A 39 13.24 -12.52 -37.21
CA LEU A 39 12.54 -11.51 -37.98
C LEU A 39 12.66 -10.15 -37.27
N ALA A 40 12.98 -9.12 -38.07
CA ALA A 40 13.02 -7.72 -37.58
C ALA A 40 13.90 -7.50 -36.33
N ASP A 41 15.19 -7.94 -36.39
CA ASP A 41 16.12 -7.71 -35.28
C ASP A 41 16.39 -6.21 -35.07
N PRO A 42 16.12 -5.63 -33.87
CA PRO A 42 16.34 -4.22 -33.56
C PRO A 42 17.82 -3.86 -33.41
N GLY A 43 18.71 -4.83 -33.54
CA GLY A 43 20.14 -4.69 -33.37
C GLY A 43 20.65 -4.79 -31.94
N ALA A 44 21.95 -5.00 -31.79
CA ALA A 44 22.59 -5.23 -30.49
C ALA A 44 22.38 -4.08 -29.50
N ILE A 45 22.37 -2.83 -29.99
CA ILE A 45 22.21 -1.63 -29.14
C ILE A 45 20.86 -1.68 -28.41
N ALA A 46 19.76 -2.01 -29.07
CA ALA A 46 18.45 -2.09 -28.44
C ALA A 46 18.33 -3.33 -27.54
N ARG A 47 18.86 -4.49 -27.99
CA ARG A 47 18.81 -5.76 -27.24
C ARG A 47 19.53 -5.71 -25.89
N TYR A 48 20.67 -5.04 -25.80
CA TYR A 48 21.41 -4.81 -24.55
C TYR A 48 21.02 -3.50 -23.86
N GLY A 49 20.62 -2.49 -24.63
CA GLY A 49 20.26 -1.16 -24.14
C GLY A 49 19.01 -1.18 -23.25
N LEU A 50 17.95 -1.86 -23.69
CA LEU A 50 16.69 -1.92 -22.91
C LEU A 50 16.89 -2.55 -21.52
N PRO A 51 17.43 -3.77 -21.37
CA PRO A 51 17.61 -4.35 -20.04
C PRO A 51 18.59 -3.56 -19.16
N SER A 52 19.60 -2.91 -19.76
CA SER A 52 20.52 -2.03 -19.03
C SER A 52 19.84 -0.76 -18.54
N ALA A 53 19.06 -0.10 -19.41
CA ALA A 53 18.31 1.10 -19.04
C ALA A 53 17.25 0.78 -17.96
N THR A 54 16.50 -0.29 -18.10
CA THR A 54 15.51 -0.73 -17.11
C THR A 54 16.16 -1.07 -15.77
N ALA A 55 17.34 -1.72 -15.77
CA ALA A 55 18.11 -1.96 -14.55
C ALA A 55 18.50 -0.63 -13.85
N LEU A 56 18.88 0.39 -14.62
CA LEU A 56 19.18 1.73 -14.08
C LEU A 56 17.93 2.45 -13.58
N VAL A 57 16.75 2.26 -14.19
CA VAL A 57 15.47 2.73 -13.66
C VAL A 57 15.23 2.20 -12.25
N HIS A 58 15.34 0.88 -12.06
CA HIS A 58 15.16 0.25 -10.75
C HIS A 58 16.24 0.67 -9.74
N LEU A 59 17.50 0.83 -10.17
CA LEU A 59 18.57 1.29 -9.29
C LEU A 59 18.36 2.74 -8.86
N GLY A 60 17.98 3.61 -9.77
CA GLY A 60 17.62 5.02 -9.48
C GLY A 60 16.44 5.11 -8.53
N ALA A 61 15.37 4.36 -8.80
CA ALA A 61 14.21 4.27 -7.92
C ALA A 61 14.59 3.74 -6.53
N ALA A 62 15.47 2.74 -6.43
CA ALA A 62 15.94 2.24 -5.15
C ALA A 62 16.70 3.31 -4.35
N LEU A 63 17.61 4.05 -4.99
CA LEU A 63 18.31 5.16 -4.34
C LEU A 63 17.35 6.26 -3.90
N SER A 64 16.36 6.61 -4.71
CA SER A 64 15.35 7.63 -4.38
C SER A 64 14.45 7.17 -3.22
N ILE A 65 13.74 6.06 -3.39
CA ILE A 65 12.78 5.54 -2.41
C ILE A 65 13.46 5.21 -1.09
N GLY A 66 14.60 4.49 -1.13
CA GLY A 66 15.32 4.10 0.07
C GLY A 66 15.87 5.30 0.85
N SER A 67 16.38 6.32 0.16
CA SER A 67 16.89 7.55 0.82
C SER A 67 15.76 8.39 1.42
N LEU A 68 14.62 8.52 0.72
CA LEU A 68 13.42 9.21 1.24
C LEU A 68 12.82 8.47 2.44
N MET A 69 12.76 7.15 2.39
CA MET A 69 12.34 6.29 3.50
C MET A 69 13.27 6.48 4.72
N MET A 70 14.60 6.48 4.52
CA MET A 70 15.57 6.73 5.58
C MET A 70 15.41 8.12 6.19
N ALA A 71 15.19 9.16 5.38
CA ALA A 71 14.91 10.51 5.85
C ALA A 71 13.60 10.59 6.64
N ALA A 72 12.54 9.93 6.17
CA ALA A 72 11.22 9.97 6.79
C ALA A 72 11.11 9.16 8.08
N LEU A 73 11.81 8.01 8.18
CA LEU A 73 11.58 7.02 9.23
C LEU A 73 12.78 6.78 10.16
N VAL A 74 14.00 7.11 9.75
CA VAL A 74 15.22 6.71 10.49
C VAL A 74 16.03 7.90 10.98
N ILE A 75 16.22 8.92 10.13
CA ILE A 75 17.16 10.02 10.34
C ILE A 75 16.42 11.21 10.99
N SER A 76 17.11 11.90 11.91
CA SER A 76 16.62 13.17 12.48
C SER A 76 16.78 14.31 11.48
N SER A 77 15.79 15.20 11.36
CA SER A 77 15.89 16.41 10.52
C SER A 77 16.99 17.39 10.99
N LYS A 78 17.46 17.25 12.22
CA LYS A 78 18.56 18.04 12.77
C LYS A 78 19.93 17.50 12.38
N ASP A 79 19.98 16.32 11.77
CA ASP A 79 21.21 15.66 11.36
C ASP A 79 21.65 16.09 9.95
N ALA A 80 22.92 16.32 9.74
CA ALA A 80 23.48 16.58 8.41
C ALA A 80 23.19 15.42 7.40
N ALA A 81 23.07 14.19 7.91
CA ALA A 81 22.68 13.03 7.09
C ALA A 81 21.28 13.17 6.46
N PHE A 82 20.38 13.96 7.06
CA PHE A 82 19.06 14.23 6.48
C PHE A 82 19.18 14.96 5.14
N ASN A 83 19.97 16.01 5.06
CA ASN A 83 20.21 16.71 3.80
C ASN A 83 20.95 15.83 2.78
N SER A 84 21.88 15.00 3.23
CA SER A 84 22.55 14.05 2.34
C SER A 84 21.59 13.02 1.76
N SER A 85 20.62 12.54 2.53
CA SER A 85 19.59 11.62 2.01
C SER A 85 18.69 12.27 0.95
N LEU A 86 18.38 13.57 1.08
CA LEU A 86 17.65 14.30 0.04
C LEU A 86 18.49 14.47 -1.23
N VAL A 87 19.78 14.73 -1.12
CA VAL A 87 20.67 14.79 -2.29
C VAL A 87 20.74 13.44 -3.01
N VAL A 88 20.92 12.34 -2.26
CA VAL A 88 20.93 10.98 -2.84
C VAL A 88 19.59 10.65 -3.49
N ALA A 89 18.49 11.03 -2.86
CA ALA A 89 17.15 10.84 -3.40
C ALA A 89 16.93 11.61 -4.71
N ALA A 90 17.41 12.86 -4.79
CA ALA A 90 17.32 13.67 -6.02
C ALA A 90 18.15 13.06 -7.17
N ILE A 91 19.37 12.61 -6.86
CA ILE A 91 20.22 11.90 -7.84
C ILE A 91 19.54 10.60 -8.30
N GLY A 92 18.98 9.82 -7.37
CA GLY A 92 18.24 8.60 -7.68
C GLY A 92 17.04 8.86 -8.58
N ALA A 93 16.21 9.85 -8.24
CA ALA A 93 15.03 10.22 -9.04
C ALA A 93 15.42 10.76 -10.43
N GLY A 94 16.47 11.58 -10.52
CA GLY A 94 17.01 12.06 -11.80
C GLY A 94 17.54 10.89 -12.66
N LEU A 95 18.24 9.93 -12.05
CA LEU A 95 18.68 8.70 -12.75
C LEU A 95 17.47 7.89 -13.25
N THR A 96 16.42 7.73 -12.43
CA THR A 96 15.18 7.07 -12.84
C THR A 96 14.57 7.77 -14.05
N THR A 97 14.46 9.11 -14.01
CA THR A 97 13.88 9.90 -15.12
C THR A 97 14.66 9.69 -16.43
N VAL A 98 15.99 9.86 -16.40
CA VAL A 98 16.83 9.72 -17.59
C VAL A 98 16.82 8.29 -18.12
N ALA A 99 16.96 7.31 -17.23
CA ALA A 99 16.95 5.90 -17.61
C ALA A 99 15.57 5.47 -18.16
N SER A 100 14.47 6.03 -17.67
CA SER A 100 13.12 5.76 -18.20
C SER A 100 12.93 6.33 -19.60
N VAL A 101 13.52 7.50 -19.93
CA VAL A 101 13.53 8.02 -21.30
C VAL A 101 14.25 7.05 -22.25
N PHE A 102 15.42 6.54 -21.86
CA PHE A 102 16.12 5.55 -22.67
C PHE A 102 15.36 4.22 -22.76
N SER A 103 14.71 3.77 -21.66
CA SER A 103 13.91 2.55 -21.69
C SER A 103 12.71 2.69 -22.63
N ALA A 104 12.01 3.83 -22.59
CA ALA A 104 10.92 4.13 -23.53
C ALA A 104 11.39 4.11 -24.98
N PHE A 105 12.52 4.75 -25.25
CA PHE A 105 13.12 4.76 -26.58
C PHE A 105 13.53 3.36 -27.06
N PHE A 106 14.22 2.58 -26.23
CA PHE A 106 14.63 1.22 -26.62
C PHE A 106 13.42 0.28 -26.74
N THR A 107 12.38 0.43 -25.94
CA THR A 107 11.13 -0.33 -26.09
C THR A 107 10.49 0.00 -27.46
N PHE A 108 10.40 1.29 -27.79
CA PHE A 108 9.95 1.72 -29.11
C PHE A 108 10.80 1.13 -30.24
N ALA A 109 12.14 1.21 -30.14
CA ALA A 109 13.06 0.70 -31.17
C ALA A 109 12.99 -0.83 -31.38
N ILE A 110 12.52 -1.58 -30.38
CA ILE A 110 12.27 -3.03 -30.51
C ILE A 110 10.96 -3.30 -31.27
N ILE A 111 9.97 -2.45 -31.11
CA ILE A 111 8.65 -2.58 -31.78
C ILE A 111 8.69 -1.98 -33.19
N TYR A 112 9.47 -0.92 -33.37
CA TYR A 112 9.61 -0.20 -34.64
C TYR A 112 10.60 -0.93 -35.57
N VAL A 113 10.06 -1.55 -36.59
CA VAL A 113 10.82 -2.47 -37.49
C VAL A 113 11.74 -1.71 -38.47
N GLU A 114 11.51 -0.41 -38.70
CA GLU A 114 12.30 0.40 -39.61
C GLU A 114 13.57 0.98 -38.92
N PRO A 115 14.64 1.27 -39.65
CA PRO A 115 15.83 1.90 -39.09
C PRO A 115 15.51 3.28 -38.47
N VAL A 116 16.14 3.57 -37.33
CA VAL A 116 16.00 4.86 -36.64
C VAL A 116 16.56 5.98 -37.54
N SER A 117 15.67 6.82 -38.07
CA SER A 117 16.01 7.87 -39.04
C SER A 117 15.99 9.29 -38.47
N PHE A 118 15.32 9.53 -37.32
CA PHE A 118 15.09 10.84 -36.71
C PHE A 118 14.44 11.86 -37.64
N ASP A 119 13.72 11.41 -38.68
CA ASP A 119 12.92 12.23 -39.57
C ASP A 119 11.51 12.54 -38.98
N GLN A 120 10.71 13.29 -39.72
CA GLN A 120 9.37 13.68 -39.28
C GLN A 120 8.47 12.44 -39.06
N ARG A 121 8.53 11.45 -39.96
CA ARG A 121 7.73 10.21 -39.86
C ARG A 121 8.09 9.42 -38.59
N PHE A 122 9.38 9.29 -38.31
CA PHE A 122 9.86 8.67 -37.08
C PHE A 122 9.31 9.38 -35.85
N GLY A 123 9.34 10.72 -35.85
CA GLY A 123 8.79 11.53 -34.74
C GLY A 123 7.29 11.34 -34.55
N GLU A 124 6.52 11.27 -35.65
CA GLU A 124 5.07 11.02 -35.61
C GLU A 124 4.73 9.63 -35.04
N VAL A 125 5.44 8.60 -35.48
CA VAL A 125 5.22 7.22 -34.99
C VAL A 125 5.66 7.07 -33.54
N LEU A 126 6.79 7.69 -33.15
CA LEU A 126 7.21 7.74 -31.75
C LEU A 126 6.16 8.42 -30.85
N TRP A 127 5.59 9.53 -31.31
CA TRP A 127 4.55 10.23 -30.57
C TRP A 127 3.26 9.40 -30.46
N LEU A 128 2.88 8.73 -31.57
CA LEU A 128 1.75 7.81 -31.57
C LEU A 128 2.00 6.63 -30.59
N TYR A 129 3.19 6.08 -30.56
CA TYR A 129 3.56 5.06 -29.57
C TYR A 129 3.44 5.58 -28.14
N LEU A 130 4.05 6.72 -27.84
CA LEU A 130 4.08 7.26 -26.47
C LEU A 130 2.69 7.65 -25.97
N GLY A 131 1.83 8.26 -26.79
CA GLY A 131 0.50 8.71 -26.39
C GLY A 131 -0.61 7.72 -26.68
N GLY A 132 -0.47 6.87 -27.70
CA GLY A 132 -1.50 5.97 -28.19
C GLY A 132 -1.46 4.56 -27.64
N THR A 133 -0.31 4.09 -27.13
CA THR A 133 -0.20 2.73 -26.56
C THR A 133 -0.16 2.76 -25.04
N GLU A 134 -0.61 1.66 -24.40
CA GLU A 134 -0.54 1.50 -22.95
C GLU A 134 0.91 1.53 -22.46
N VAL A 135 1.79 0.81 -23.10
CA VAL A 135 3.22 0.76 -22.79
C VAL A 135 3.88 2.14 -22.90
N GLY A 136 3.57 2.89 -23.96
CA GLY A 136 4.08 4.24 -24.15
C GLY A 136 3.58 5.21 -23.05
N ARG A 137 2.29 5.19 -22.76
CA ARG A 137 1.68 6.01 -21.67
C ARG A 137 2.29 5.67 -20.31
N ALA A 138 2.52 4.39 -20.02
CA ALA A 138 3.12 3.97 -18.77
C ALA A 138 4.57 4.50 -18.62
N TRP A 139 5.37 4.52 -19.70
CA TRP A 139 6.66 5.20 -19.68
C TRP A 139 6.54 6.70 -19.45
N LEU A 140 5.58 7.38 -20.11
CA LEU A 140 5.36 8.82 -19.90
C LEU A 140 4.99 9.12 -18.43
N VAL A 141 4.12 8.34 -17.82
CA VAL A 141 3.74 8.50 -16.40
C VAL A 141 4.95 8.30 -15.49
N THR A 142 5.75 7.25 -15.73
CA THR A 142 6.97 7.00 -14.96
C THR A 142 7.98 8.15 -15.07
N ILE A 143 8.20 8.67 -16.28
CA ILE A 143 9.08 9.84 -16.54
C ILE A 143 8.54 11.07 -15.80
N ALA A 144 7.26 11.37 -15.96
CA ALA A 144 6.64 12.55 -15.34
C ALA A 144 6.69 12.50 -13.81
N LEU A 145 6.34 11.35 -13.20
CA LEU A 145 6.37 11.18 -11.74
C LEU A 145 7.80 11.24 -11.20
N SER A 146 8.77 10.58 -11.83
CA SER A 146 10.17 10.61 -11.38
C SER A 146 10.82 11.98 -11.55
N ALA A 147 10.47 12.72 -12.63
CA ALA A 147 10.89 14.11 -12.81
C ALA A 147 10.28 15.03 -11.74
N LEU A 148 8.99 14.86 -11.44
CA LEU A 148 8.31 15.59 -10.36
C LEU A 148 8.98 15.32 -9.01
N VAL A 149 9.29 14.07 -8.70
CA VAL A 149 10.02 13.70 -7.48
C VAL A 149 11.38 14.38 -7.43
N THR A 150 12.12 14.42 -8.54
CA THR A 150 13.41 15.10 -8.63
C THR A 150 13.30 16.57 -8.22
N VAL A 151 12.30 17.29 -8.76
CA VAL A 151 12.03 18.69 -8.43
C VAL A 151 11.61 18.87 -6.97
N LEU A 152 10.65 18.06 -6.53
CA LEU A 152 10.12 18.15 -5.16
C LEU A 152 11.20 17.92 -4.10
N VAL A 153 12.06 16.92 -4.27
CA VAL A 153 13.12 16.59 -3.31
C VAL A 153 14.15 17.72 -3.17
N VAL A 154 14.41 18.48 -4.26
CA VAL A 154 15.29 19.66 -4.20
C VAL A 154 14.63 20.80 -3.41
N MET A 155 13.32 20.97 -3.52
CA MET A 155 12.57 22.08 -2.89
C MET A 155 12.18 21.80 -1.45
N VAL A 156 11.85 20.55 -1.12
CA VAL A 156 11.22 20.17 0.15
C VAL A 156 12.26 19.92 1.25
N ARG A 157 11.96 20.42 2.48
CA ARG A 157 12.78 20.19 3.69
C ARG A 157 11.95 19.71 4.88
N SER A 158 10.62 19.66 4.76
CA SER A 158 9.73 19.20 5.81
C SER A 158 9.56 17.67 5.77
N PHE A 159 9.35 17.04 6.93
CA PHE A 159 9.08 15.60 7.00
C PHE A 159 7.86 15.17 6.17
N VAL A 160 6.80 15.99 6.17
CA VAL A 160 5.58 15.69 5.39
C VAL A 160 5.87 15.72 3.90
N GLY A 161 6.60 16.73 3.43
CA GLY A 161 6.95 16.82 2.03
C GLY A 161 7.91 15.69 1.59
N VAL A 162 8.85 15.28 2.44
CA VAL A 162 9.70 14.10 2.19
C VAL A 162 8.86 12.83 2.09
N PHE A 163 7.86 12.68 2.95
CA PHE A 163 6.95 11.54 2.91
C PHE A 163 6.11 11.54 1.62
N VAL A 164 5.56 12.69 1.23
CA VAL A 164 4.79 12.82 -0.03
C VAL A 164 5.69 12.54 -1.25
N ALA A 165 6.91 13.06 -1.28
CA ALA A 165 7.87 12.74 -2.34
C ALA A 165 8.20 11.24 -2.39
N GLY A 166 8.28 10.58 -1.22
CA GLY A 166 8.46 9.13 -1.11
C GLY A 166 7.27 8.34 -1.69
N LEU A 167 6.04 8.77 -1.41
CA LEU A 167 4.84 8.16 -1.99
C LEU A 167 4.79 8.32 -3.52
N LEU A 168 5.14 9.50 -4.04
CA LEU A 168 5.21 9.73 -5.50
C LEU A 168 6.32 8.89 -6.15
N ALA A 169 7.47 8.73 -5.48
CA ALA A 169 8.54 7.84 -5.95
C ALA A 169 8.09 6.37 -5.99
N VAL A 170 7.31 5.92 -5.00
CA VAL A 170 6.69 4.58 -5.00
C VAL A 170 5.66 4.48 -6.13
N ALA A 171 4.81 5.49 -6.30
CA ALA A 171 3.80 5.52 -7.36
C ALA A 171 4.43 5.43 -8.77
N SER A 172 5.64 5.98 -8.98
CA SER A 172 6.34 5.88 -10.27
C SER A 172 6.74 4.45 -10.67
N LEU A 173 6.72 3.49 -9.74
CA LEU A 173 6.96 2.06 -10.03
C LEU A 173 5.71 1.31 -10.48
N TRP A 174 4.53 1.87 -10.27
CA TRP A 174 3.27 1.20 -10.63
C TRP A 174 3.16 0.91 -12.14
N PRO A 175 3.37 1.89 -13.05
CA PRO A 175 3.25 1.62 -14.48
C PRO A 175 4.27 0.58 -14.99
N LEU A 176 5.41 0.42 -14.29
CA LEU A 176 6.41 -0.60 -14.63
C LEU A 176 5.97 -2.01 -14.22
N ALA A 177 5.18 -2.13 -13.16
CA ALA A 177 4.65 -3.43 -12.73
C ALA A 177 3.58 -3.96 -13.71
N GLU A 178 2.83 -3.07 -14.34
CA GLU A 178 1.81 -3.40 -15.35
C GLU A 178 2.41 -3.83 -16.69
N GLN A 179 3.61 -3.35 -17.04
CA GLN A 179 4.26 -3.61 -18.34
C GLN A 179 5.01 -4.94 -18.45
N GLY A 180 5.20 -5.69 -17.37
CA GLY A 180 6.00 -6.92 -17.38
C GLY A 180 5.35 -8.06 -18.15
N HIS A 181 6.02 -9.24 -18.22
CA HIS A 181 5.45 -10.51 -18.71
C HIS A 181 4.14 -10.90 -17.99
N ALA A 182 3.77 -10.16 -16.96
CA ALA A 182 2.48 -10.26 -16.28
C ALA A 182 1.30 -9.78 -17.15
N ALA A 183 1.54 -8.93 -18.15
CA ALA A 183 0.49 -8.31 -18.96
C ALA A 183 -0.19 -9.25 -19.97
N GLY A 184 0.38 -10.43 -20.23
CA GLY A 184 -0.10 -11.36 -21.25
C GLY A 184 -0.46 -12.76 -20.76
N THR A 185 -0.53 -13.01 -19.44
CA THR A 185 -0.79 -14.34 -18.88
C THR A 185 -2.07 -14.37 -18.06
N ALA A 186 -2.71 -15.53 -18.01
CA ALA A 186 -3.70 -15.85 -16.97
C ALA A 186 -3.13 -15.47 -15.59
N ASN A 187 -3.95 -14.94 -14.68
CA ASN A 187 -3.55 -14.37 -13.38
C ASN A 187 -2.78 -13.04 -13.47
N HIS A 188 -3.18 -12.16 -14.40
CA HIS A 188 -2.58 -10.83 -14.57
C HIS A 188 -2.56 -10.01 -13.27
N GLU A 189 -3.70 -9.89 -12.57
CA GLU A 189 -3.82 -9.10 -11.35
C GLU A 189 -2.90 -9.56 -10.19
N PRO A 190 -2.83 -10.86 -9.84
CA PRO A 190 -1.86 -11.36 -8.87
C PRO A 190 -0.41 -11.09 -9.25
N ALA A 191 -0.08 -11.16 -10.54
CA ALA A 191 1.27 -10.94 -11.03
C ALA A 191 1.69 -9.46 -10.95
N VAL A 192 0.80 -8.51 -11.25
CA VAL A 192 1.03 -7.07 -11.12
C VAL A 192 1.22 -6.69 -9.64
N SER A 193 0.30 -7.12 -8.76
CA SER A 193 0.40 -6.90 -7.31
C SER A 193 1.70 -7.44 -6.72
N ALA A 194 2.11 -8.66 -7.11
CA ALA A 194 3.36 -9.26 -6.65
C ALA A 194 4.59 -8.51 -7.18
N SER A 195 4.59 -8.10 -8.45
CA SER A 195 5.71 -7.38 -9.08
C SER A 195 5.89 -5.97 -8.50
N PHE A 196 4.80 -5.24 -8.30
CA PHE A 196 4.82 -3.92 -7.66
C PHE A 196 5.35 -4.01 -6.22
N THR A 197 4.77 -4.90 -5.43
CA THR A 197 5.18 -5.10 -4.03
C THR A 197 6.65 -5.52 -3.94
N HIS A 198 7.11 -6.43 -4.82
CA HIS A 198 8.51 -6.83 -4.93
C HIS A 198 9.42 -5.63 -5.20
N SER A 199 9.09 -4.81 -6.19
CA SER A 199 9.89 -3.66 -6.62
C SER A 199 10.00 -2.59 -5.55
N VAL A 200 8.90 -2.26 -4.87
CA VAL A 200 8.86 -1.28 -3.78
C VAL A 200 9.74 -1.71 -2.60
N PHE A 201 9.58 -2.93 -2.12
CA PHE A 201 10.33 -3.39 -0.95
C PHE A 201 11.78 -3.71 -1.28
N ALA A 202 12.10 -4.14 -2.50
CA ALA A 202 13.47 -4.25 -2.99
C ALA A 202 14.14 -2.87 -3.04
N ALA A 203 13.44 -1.84 -3.54
CA ALA A 203 13.93 -0.47 -3.58
C ALA A 203 14.18 0.10 -2.16
N MET A 204 13.27 -0.13 -1.22
CA MET A 204 13.47 0.25 0.19
C MET A 204 14.68 -0.44 0.82
N TRP A 205 14.88 -1.72 0.51
CA TRP A 205 15.98 -2.51 1.05
C TRP A 205 17.32 -2.08 0.47
N ILE A 206 17.46 -2.07 -0.86
CA ILE A 206 18.70 -1.69 -1.55
C ILE A 206 19.06 -0.24 -1.25
N GLY A 207 18.14 0.68 -1.46
CA GLY A 207 18.39 2.11 -1.28
C GLY A 207 18.59 2.50 0.20
N GLY A 208 17.92 1.82 1.12
CA GLY A 208 18.15 1.99 2.55
C GLY A 208 19.56 1.56 2.97
N LEU A 209 20.05 0.41 2.47
CA LEU A 209 21.43 -0.04 2.72
C LEU A 209 22.46 0.89 2.08
N ALA A 210 22.19 1.34 0.85
CA ALA A 210 23.01 2.32 0.16
C ALA A 210 23.15 3.61 1.00
N MET A 211 22.03 4.09 1.57
CA MET A 211 22.06 5.29 2.43
C MET A 211 22.79 5.04 3.75
N VAL A 212 22.68 3.86 4.38
CA VAL A 212 23.51 3.47 5.54
C VAL A 212 24.99 3.55 5.21
N ALA A 213 25.40 3.04 4.05
CA ALA A 213 26.78 3.11 3.58
C ALA A 213 27.24 4.58 3.35
N VAL A 214 26.40 5.37 2.67
CA VAL A 214 26.68 6.80 2.45
C VAL A 214 26.87 7.55 3.78
N ILE A 215 26.00 7.30 4.78
CA ILE A 215 26.12 7.91 6.11
C ILE A 215 27.45 7.52 6.77
N ALA A 216 27.77 6.23 6.77
CA ALA A 216 28.99 5.73 7.40
C ALA A 216 30.26 6.29 6.75
N TRP A 217 30.34 6.35 5.43
CA TRP A 217 31.54 6.79 4.70
C TRP A 217 31.68 8.31 4.63
N SER A 218 30.57 9.05 4.48
CA SER A 218 30.62 10.52 4.36
C SER A 218 30.62 11.25 5.69
N HIS A 219 29.83 10.80 6.68
CA HIS A 219 29.63 11.47 7.96
C HIS A 219 30.47 10.88 9.08
N LYS A 220 30.92 9.61 8.97
CA LYS A 220 31.68 8.88 10.00
C LYS A 220 31.12 9.06 11.41
N PRO A 221 29.84 8.73 11.64
CA PRO A 221 29.18 8.98 12.93
C PRO A 221 29.84 8.16 14.04
N PRO A 222 29.75 8.62 15.31
CA PRO A 222 30.15 7.81 16.46
C PRO A 222 29.41 6.46 16.46
N ALA A 223 30.04 5.39 16.99
CA ALA A 223 29.52 4.02 16.96
C ALA A 223 28.08 3.91 17.49
N GLN A 224 27.76 4.62 18.58
CA GLN A 224 26.42 4.64 19.17
C GLN A 224 25.34 5.23 18.23
N LYS A 225 25.68 6.30 17.52
CA LYS A 225 24.77 6.93 16.55
C LYS A 225 24.60 6.02 15.32
N PHE A 226 25.69 5.43 14.85
CA PHE A 226 25.68 4.47 13.75
C PHE A 226 24.85 3.23 14.11
N HIS A 227 25.02 2.68 15.33
CA HIS A 227 24.19 1.60 15.86
C HIS A 227 22.69 1.94 15.80
N THR A 228 22.30 3.15 16.20
CA THR A 228 20.89 3.59 16.18
C THR A 228 20.32 3.60 14.76
N VAL A 229 21.06 4.16 13.79
CA VAL A 229 20.66 4.21 12.38
C VAL A 229 20.54 2.78 11.81
N LEU A 230 21.57 1.96 12.02
CA LEU A 230 21.62 0.60 11.51
C LEU A 230 20.53 -0.31 12.14
N SER A 231 20.27 -0.18 13.44
CA SER A 231 19.24 -0.93 14.15
C SER A 231 17.82 -0.62 13.61
N ARG A 232 17.53 0.67 13.37
CA ARG A 232 16.24 1.10 12.78
C ARG A 232 16.09 0.60 11.36
N TYR A 233 17.12 0.79 10.54
CA TYR A 233 17.16 0.27 9.17
C TYR A 233 17.01 -1.26 9.15
N SER A 234 17.71 -2.00 10.01
CA SER A 234 17.64 -3.46 10.08
C SER A 234 16.22 -3.98 10.31
N THR A 235 15.35 -3.23 11.01
CA THR A 235 13.94 -3.59 11.17
C THR A 235 13.18 -3.46 9.85
N ILE A 236 13.41 -2.37 9.12
CA ILE A 236 12.82 -2.15 7.79
C ILE A 236 13.35 -3.19 6.81
N ALA A 237 14.65 -3.45 6.81
CA ALA A 237 15.29 -4.47 5.97
C ALA A 237 14.72 -5.88 6.20
N LEU A 238 14.38 -6.26 7.45
CA LEU A 238 13.74 -7.54 7.71
C LEU A 238 12.35 -7.63 7.08
N VAL A 239 11.54 -6.58 7.22
CA VAL A 239 10.20 -6.53 6.60
C VAL A 239 10.35 -6.60 5.07
N SER A 240 11.28 -5.81 4.51
CA SER A 240 11.56 -5.82 3.08
C SER A 240 12.03 -7.20 2.60
N PHE A 241 12.92 -7.87 3.33
CA PHE A 241 13.35 -9.23 3.03
C PHE A 241 12.19 -10.22 2.98
N LEU A 242 11.31 -10.20 3.98
CA LEU A 242 10.14 -11.11 4.04
C LEU A 242 9.18 -10.85 2.87
N VAL A 243 8.93 -9.58 2.55
CA VAL A 243 8.05 -9.21 1.43
C VAL A 243 8.67 -9.57 0.08
N VAL A 244 9.97 -9.28 -0.12
CA VAL A 244 10.70 -9.66 -1.34
C VAL A 244 10.75 -11.17 -1.51
N ALA A 245 10.92 -11.93 -0.41
CA ALA A 245 10.86 -13.39 -0.46
C ALA A 245 9.48 -13.89 -0.87
N ALA A 246 8.42 -13.43 -0.20
CA ALA A 246 7.04 -13.82 -0.50
C ALA A 246 6.67 -13.49 -1.96
N SER A 247 6.88 -12.23 -2.38
CA SER A 247 6.58 -11.79 -3.74
C SER A 247 7.45 -12.49 -4.79
N GLY A 248 8.70 -12.80 -4.45
CA GLY A 248 9.59 -13.59 -5.31
C GLY A 248 9.09 -15.02 -5.52
N VAL A 249 8.58 -15.66 -4.47
CA VAL A 249 7.96 -17.00 -4.56
C VAL A 249 6.69 -16.94 -5.41
N THR A 250 5.81 -15.97 -5.16
CA THR A 250 4.58 -15.79 -5.95
C THR A 250 4.90 -15.58 -7.44
N ASN A 251 5.82 -14.66 -7.77
CA ASN A 251 6.23 -14.42 -9.16
C ASN A 251 6.87 -15.65 -9.81
N ALA A 252 7.69 -16.42 -9.06
CA ALA A 252 8.29 -17.65 -9.58
C ALA A 252 7.21 -18.71 -9.83
N TRP A 253 6.27 -18.88 -8.91
CA TRP A 253 5.15 -19.82 -9.06
C TRP A 253 4.32 -19.55 -10.32
N LEU A 254 3.92 -18.28 -10.50
CA LEU A 254 3.09 -17.87 -11.65
C LEU A 254 3.78 -18.06 -12.99
N ARG A 255 5.13 -17.98 -13.06
CA ARG A 255 5.89 -17.99 -14.32
C ARG A 255 6.57 -19.32 -14.62
N VAL A 256 6.90 -20.10 -13.61
CA VAL A 256 7.51 -21.42 -13.78
C VAL A 256 6.44 -22.48 -14.03
N GLY A 257 5.27 -22.36 -13.39
CA GLY A 257 4.14 -23.28 -13.50
C GLY A 257 4.44 -24.65 -12.88
N GLU A 258 5.30 -25.46 -13.52
CA GLU A 258 5.63 -26.82 -13.08
C GLU A 258 7.06 -26.93 -12.52
N ALA A 259 7.24 -27.83 -11.55
CA ALA A 259 8.56 -28.04 -10.93
C ALA A 259 9.64 -28.51 -11.93
N SER A 260 9.24 -29.22 -12.99
CA SER A 260 10.12 -29.66 -14.09
C SER A 260 10.75 -28.48 -14.83
N ALA A 261 10.06 -27.35 -14.94
CA ALA A 261 10.51 -26.15 -15.61
C ALA A 261 11.65 -25.41 -14.84
N MET A 262 11.90 -25.78 -13.59
CA MET A 262 13.08 -25.30 -12.85
C MET A 262 14.41 -25.71 -13.47
N PHE A 263 14.44 -26.72 -14.34
CA PHE A 263 15.63 -27.11 -15.11
C PHE A 263 15.81 -26.33 -16.43
N SER A 264 14.92 -25.38 -16.71
CA SER A 264 15.07 -24.47 -17.86
C SER A 264 16.10 -23.35 -17.57
N ALA A 265 16.46 -22.59 -18.62
CA ALA A 265 17.31 -21.39 -18.47
C ALA A 265 16.67 -20.36 -17.54
N TYR A 266 15.33 -20.18 -17.60
CA TYR A 266 14.57 -19.33 -16.71
C TYR A 266 14.66 -19.82 -15.25
N GLY A 267 14.44 -21.11 -15.01
CA GLY A 267 14.55 -21.72 -13.69
C GLY A 267 15.95 -21.62 -13.09
N ALA A 268 16.99 -21.73 -13.89
CA ALA A 268 18.38 -21.53 -13.44
C ALA A 268 18.62 -20.09 -12.94
N LEU A 269 18.09 -19.08 -13.62
CA LEU A 269 18.15 -17.69 -13.17
C LEU A 269 17.33 -17.45 -11.89
N VAL A 270 16.16 -18.08 -11.77
CA VAL A 270 15.36 -18.07 -10.53
C VAL A 270 16.16 -18.69 -9.39
N ALA A 271 16.77 -19.85 -9.59
CA ALA A 271 17.61 -20.51 -8.58
C ALA A 271 18.79 -19.64 -8.14
N ALA A 272 19.46 -18.95 -9.08
CA ALA A 272 20.54 -18.00 -8.77
C ALA A 272 20.03 -16.83 -7.90
N LYS A 273 18.82 -16.30 -8.17
CA LYS A 273 18.18 -15.27 -7.33
C LYS A 273 17.85 -15.80 -5.93
N VAL A 274 17.37 -17.03 -5.81
CA VAL A 274 17.10 -17.67 -4.51
C VAL A 274 18.38 -17.78 -3.69
N VAL A 275 19.49 -18.21 -4.30
CA VAL A 275 20.81 -18.28 -3.65
C VAL A 275 21.23 -16.87 -3.18
N ALA A 276 21.13 -15.85 -4.03
CA ALA A 276 21.43 -14.47 -3.63
C ALA A 276 20.57 -14.01 -2.46
N LEU A 277 19.28 -14.32 -2.46
CA LEU A 277 18.35 -13.98 -1.38
C LEU A 277 18.72 -14.68 -0.06
N VAL A 278 19.07 -15.95 -0.09
CA VAL A 278 19.51 -16.72 1.10
C VAL A 278 20.81 -16.12 1.68
N LEU A 279 21.78 -15.78 0.82
CA LEU A 279 23.01 -15.13 1.27
C LEU A 279 22.75 -13.74 1.90
N LEU A 280 21.87 -12.94 1.30
CA LEU A 280 21.45 -11.65 1.85
C LEU A 280 20.69 -11.81 3.18
N GLY A 281 19.84 -12.82 3.29
CA GLY A 281 19.16 -13.18 4.55
C GLY A 281 20.15 -13.59 5.64
N GLY A 282 21.17 -14.38 5.29
CA GLY A 282 22.26 -14.75 6.19
C GLY A 282 23.07 -13.55 6.71
N ALA A 283 23.38 -12.61 5.82
CA ALA A 283 24.03 -11.35 6.20
C ALA A 283 23.13 -10.52 7.14
N GLY A 284 21.84 -10.40 6.85
CA GLY A 284 20.85 -9.76 7.73
C GLY A 284 20.77 -10.38 9.11
N ALA A 285 20.83 -11.73 9.20
CA ALA A 285 20.90 -12.44 10.48
C ALA A 285 22.20 -12.13 11.22
N LEU A 286 23.34 -12.07 10.52
CA LEU A 286 24.63 -11.68 11.10
C LEU A 286 24.60 -10.28 11.71
N TYR A 287 23.95 -9.31 11.04
CA TYR A 287 23.74 -7.98 11.62
C TYR A 287 23.02 -8.03 12.95
N ARG A 288 21.89 -8.75 13.00
CA ARG A 288 21.02 -8.78 14.17
C ARG A 288 21.65 -9.50 15.34
N THR A 289 22.36 -10.59 15.10
CA THR A 289 22.88 -11.45 16.16
C THR A 289 24.26 -11.02 16.68
N ARG A 290 25.11 -10.43 15.83
CA ARG A 290 26.52 -10.15 16.20
C ARG A 290 26.92 -8.68 16.01
N LEU A 291 26.67 -8.09 14.84
CA LEU A 291 27.24 -6.78 14.52
C LEU A 291 26.59 -5.64 15.31
N LEU A 292 25.28 -5.67 15.50
CA LEU A 292 24.58 -4.67 16.32
C LEU A 292 25.06 -4.71 17.78
N ALA A 293 25.23 -5.91 18.34
CA ALA A 293 25.75 -6.06 19.70
C ALA A 293 27.19 -5.54 19.84
N SER A 294 28.07 -5.82 18.86
CA SER A 294 29.45 -5.34 18.87
C SER A 294 29.57 -3.82 18.69
N LEU A 295 28.67 -3.21 17.92
CA LEU A 295 28.58 -1.75 17.80
C LEU A 295 28.07 -1.11 19.08
N ALA A 296 27.08 -1.72 19.74
CA ALA A 296 26.53 -1.22 21.00
C ALA A 296 27.56 -1.25 22.14
N SER A 297 28.38 -2.30 22.20
CA SER A 297 29.46 -2.45 23.20
C SER A 297 30.73 -1.65 22.90
N GLY A 298 30.79 -0.95 21.75
CA GLY A 298 31.94 -0.09 21.39
C GLY A 298 33.23 -0.88 21.09
N VAL A 299 33.14 -2.13 20.68
CA VAL A 299 34.31 -2.94 20.32
C VAL A 299 35.11 -2.27 19.20
N ARG A 300 36.41 -2.13 19.38
CA ARG A 300 37.30 -1.51 18.39
C ARG A 300 37.24 -2.27 17.06
N GLY A 301 37.11 -1.54 15.95
CA GLY A 301 37.03 -2.10 14.62
C GLY A 301 35.66 -2.63 14.20
N SER A 302 34.66 -2.66 15.11
CA SER A 302 33.30 -3.13 14.79
C SER A 302 32.65 -2.40 13.61
N THR A 303 32.85 -1.08 13.53
CA THR A 303 32.37 -0.27 12.40
C THR A 303 33.01 -0.70 11.07
N ALA A 304 34.32 -0.98 11.05
CA ALA A 304 35.01 -1.41 9.84
C ALA A 304 34.56 -2.79 9.38
N VAL A 305 34.37 -3.73 10.30
CA VAL A 305 33.80 -5.06 9.97
C VAL A 305 32.39 -4.92 9.43
N THR A 306 31.53 -4.13 10.09
CA THR A 306 30.16 -3.87 9.62
C THR A 306 30.17 -3.29 8.21
N MET A 307 31.06 -2.34 7.92
CA MET A 307 31.15 -1.73 6.58
C MET A 307 31.65 -2.65 5.49
N ARG A 308 32.48 -3.64 5.81
CA ARG A 308 32.87 -4.70 4.84
C ARG A 308 31.66 -5.59 4.49
N VAL A 309 30.85 -5.93 5.48
CA VAL A 309 29.62 -6.70 5.25
C VAL A 309 28.62 -5.88 4.42
N VAL A 310 28.43 -4.60 4.75
CA VAL A 310 27.58 -3.68 3.96
C VAL A 310 28.05 -3.58 2.50
N ALA A 311 29.36 -3.48 2.26
CA ALA A 311 29.91 -3.43 0.91
C ALA A 311 29.66 -4.74 0.13
N ALA A 312 29.84 -5.89 0.79
CA ALA A 312 29.55 -7.20 0.19
C ALA A 312 28.06 -7.37 -0.14
N GLU A 313 27.17 -6.94 0.77
CA GLU A 313 25.72 -6.96 0.55
C GLU A 313 25.32 -6.05 -0.62
N LEU A 314 25.86 -4.83 -0.72
CA LEU A 314 25.58 -3.94 -1.85
C LEU A 314 25.98 -4.57 -3.18
N ALA A 315 27.17 -5.19 -3.26
CA ALA A 315 27.59 -5.91 -4.45
C ALA A 315 26.64 -7.08 -4.78
N LEU A 316 26.22 -7.86 -3.78
CA LEU A 316 25.29 -8.97 -3.95
C LEU A 316 23.88 -8.50 -4.32
N MET A 317 23.41 -7.35 -3.79
CA MET A 317 22.17 -6.71 -4.21
C MET A 317 22.25 -6.25 -5.68
N GLY A 318 23.41 -5.75 -6.11
CA GLY A 318 23.68 -5.49 -7.52
C GLY A 318 23.53 -6.75 -8.38
N VAL A 319 24.11 -7.87 -7.95
CA VAL A 319 23.96 -9.17 -8.64
C VAL A 319 22.49 -9.58 -8.72
N ALA A 320 21.74 -9.51 -7.63
CA ALA A 320 20.32 -9.84 -7.61
C ALA A 320 19.50 -8.96 -8.57
N SER A 321 19.85 -7.66 -8.66
CA SER A 321 19.19 -6.71 -9.58
C SER A 321 19.53 -7.02 -11.04
N GLY A 322 20.77 -7.36 -11.35
CA GLY A 322 21.19 -7.77 -12.70
C GLY A 322 20.51 -9.05 -13.17
N LEU A 323 20.42 -10.07 -12.28
CA LEU A 323 19.66 -11.29 -12.55
C LEU A 323 18.17 -11.01 -12.77
N ALA A 324 17.58 -10.07 -12.01
CA ALA A 324 16.19 -9.69 -12.19
C ALA A 324 15.94 -9.07 -13.57
N SER A 325 16.83 -8.18 -14.01
CA SER A 325 16.72 -7.54 -15.33
C SER A 325 16.97 -8.51 -16.48
N ALA A 326 17.85 -9.50 -16.32
CA ALA A 326 18.03 -10.57 -17.28
C ALA A 326 16.81 -11.49 -17.35
N LEU A 327 16.26 -11.86 -16.19
CA LEU A 327 15.08 -12.71 -16.08
C LEU A 327 13.85 -12.08 -16.77
N ALA A 328 13.70 -10.75 -16.69
CA ALA A 328 12.65 -10.02 -17.37
C ALA A 328 12.74 -10.04 -18.91
N ARG A 329 13.85 -10.55 -19.46
CA ARG A 329 14.09 -10.72 -20.90
C ARG A 329 14.22 -12.17 -21.32
N THR A 330 14.12 -13.10 -20.38
CA THR A 330 14.20 -14.54 -20.63
C THR A 330 12.79 -15.08 -20.81
N ALA A 331 12.57 -15.88 -21.86
CA ALA A 331 11.29 -16.52 -22.10
C ALA A 331 10.81 -17.34 -20.89
N THR A 332 9.56 -17.16 -20.52
CA THR A 332 8.95 -17.89 -19.39
C THR A 332 8.62 -19.33 -19.82
N PRO A 333 8.76 -20.33 -18.92
CA PRO A 333 8.32 -21.69 -19.19
C PRO A 333 6.81 -21.81 -19.41
N VAL A 334 6.00 -21.02 -18.70
CA VAL A 334 4.56 -20.90 -18.94
C VAL A 334 4.41 -20.14 -20.25
N PRO A 335 3.76 -20.72 -21.30
CA PRO A 335 3.56 -20.05 -22.57
C PRO A 335 2.75 -18.77 -22.41
N GLU A 336 3.16 -17.70 -23.06
CA GLU A 336 2.27 -16.57 -23.32
C GLU A 336 1.20 -17.02 -24.29
N ILE A 337 -0.10 -16.65 -24.03
CA ILE A 337 -1.20 -17.05 -24.91
C ILE A 337 -0.96 -16.46 -26.29
N PRO A 338 -0.80 -17.28 -27.35
CA PRO A 338 -0.59 -16.77 -28.70
C PRO A 338 -1.74 -15.90 -29.15
N ALA A 339 -1.47 -14.84 -29.93
CA ALA A 339 -2.52 -13.98 -30.49
C ALA A 339 -3.56 -14.74 -31.36
N THR A 340 -3.21 -15.92 -31.86
CA THR A 340 -4.10 -16.83 -32.57
C THR A 340 -5.11 -17.53 -31.66
N GLU A 341 -4.80 -17.74 -30.39
CA GLU A 341 -5.74 -18.29 -29.41
C GLU A 341 -6.70 -17.22 -28.90
N LEU A 342 -6.27 -15.95 -28.82
CA LEU A 342 -7.12 -14.80 -28.53
C LEU A 342 -8.24 -14.59 -29.56
N ALA A 343 -8.08 -15.06 -30.79
CA ALA A 343 -9.11 -14.98 -31.82
C ALA A 343 -10.30 -15.93 -31.57
N VAL A 344 -10.17 -16.87 -30.64
CA VAL A 344 -11.21 -17.82 -30.19
C VAL A 344 -11.59 -17.59 -28.73
N ALA A 345 -11.04 -16.53 -28.09
CA ALA A 345 -11.27 -16.22 -26.69
C ALA A 345 -12.75 -15.92 -26.43
N THR A 346 -13.25 -16.41 -25.30
CA THR A 346 -14.62 -16.11 -24.84
C THR A 346 -14.71 -14.63 -24.43
N PRO A 347 -15.91 -14.04 -24.39
CA PRO A 347 -16.11 -12.67 -23.96
C PRO A 347 -15.51 -12.39 -22.56
N SER A 348 -15.62 -13.34 -21.62
CA SER A 348 -15.04 -13.20 -20.28
C SER A 348 -13.52 -13.17 -20.33
N GLU A 349 -12.85 -14.00 -21.14
CA GLU A 349 -11.40 -13.98 -21.32
C GLU A 349 -10.91 -12.67 -21.94
N ILE A 350 -11.68 -12.09 -22.87
CA ILE A 350 -11.35 -10.79 -23.47
C ILE A 350 -11.44 -9.67 -22.43
N LEU A 351 -12.44 -9.69 -21.55
CA LEU A 351 -12.67 -8.65 -20.55
C LEU A 351 -11.76 -8.79 -19.33
N THR A 352 -11.55 -10.01 -18.84
CA THR A 352 -10.89 -10.27 -17.56
C THR A 352 -9.50 -10.88 -17.68
N GLY A 353 -9.14 -11.38 -18.88
CA GLY A 353 -7.91 -12.18 -19.06
C GLY A 353 -8.00 -13.60 -18.49
N GLU A 354 -9.16 -14.00 -17.96
CA GLU A 354 -9.36 -15.29 -17.29
C GLU A 354 -10.59 -16.05 -17.82
N LEU A 355 -10.53 -17.37 -17.71
CA LEU A 355 -11.67 -18.24 -18.03
C LEU A 355 -12.84 -17.92 -17.09
N LEU A 356 -14.04 -18.00 -17.63
CA LEU A 356 -15.26 -17.87 -16.82
C LEU A 356 -15.29 -18.96 -15.74
N PRO A 357 -15.39 -18.58 -14.44
CA PRO A 357 -15.44 -19.55 -13.35
C PRO A 357 -16.74 -20.36 -13.41
N PRO A 358 -16.81 -21.53 -12.71
CA PRO A 358 -18.03 -22.30 -12.53
C PRO A 358 -19.17 -21.45 -11.96
N GLU A 359 -20.42 -21.93 -12.09
CA GLU A 359 -21.58 -21.27 -11.52
C GLU A 359 -21.39 -20.97 -10.02
N PHE A 360 -21.74 -19.76 -9.61
CA PHE A 360 -21.52 -19.29 -8.23
C PHE A 360 -22.40 -20.06 -7.23
N GLU A 361 -21.75 -20.61 -6.24
CA GLU A 361 -22.38 -21.15 -5.03
C GLU A 361 -21.81 -20.45 -3.78
N TRP A 362 -22.63 -20.29 -2.74
CA TRP A 362 -22.18 -19.63 -1.51
C TRP A 362 -21.00 -20.35 -0.80
N SER A 363 -20.83 -21.64 -1.04
CA SER A 363 -19.64 -22.40 -0.61
C SER A 363 -18.35 -21.83 -1.21
N MET A 364 -18.40 -21.28 -2.41
CA MET A 364 -17.27 -20.75 -3.15
C MET A 364 -16.70 -19.47 -2.55
N VAL A 365 -17.47 -18.78 -1.71
CA VAL A 365 -16.97 -17.62 -0.95
C VAL A 365 -15.72 -17.94 -0.14
N ILE A 366 -15.60 -19.19 0.34
CA ILE A 366 -14.47 -19.63 1.17
C ILE A 366 -13.64 -20.75 0.52
N THR A 367 -14.11 -21.38 -0.56
CA THR A 367 -13.39 -22.47 -1.23
C THR A 367 -12.61 -22.02 -2.45
N THR A 368 -13.02 -20.93 -3.12
CA THR A 368 -12.30 -20.34 -4.25
C THR A 368 -11.33 -19.29 -3.74
N TRP A 369 -10.07 -19.37 -4.17
CA TRP A 369 -9.01 -18.45 -3.76
C TRP A 369 -8.22 -17.92 -4.94
N GLN A 370 -8.03 -16.61 -4.99
CA GLN A 370 -7.10 -15.94 -5.89
C GLN A 370 -6.27 -14.96 -5.07
N LEU A 371 -4.95 -15.20 -5.01
CA LEU A 371 -4.07 -14.48 -4.10
C LEU A 371 -3.78 -13.06 -4.61
N ASP A 372 -4.37 -12.04 -4.00
CA ASP A 372 -3.83 -10.69 -4.05
C ASP A 372 -2.76 -10.53 -2.95
N LEU A 373 -1.50 -10.60 -3.36
CA LEU A 373 -0.37 -10.57 -2.44
C LEU A 373 -0.30 -9.27 -1.63
N LEU A 374 -0.71 -8.13 -2.21
CA LEU A 374 -0.70 -6.84 -1.53
C LEU A 374 -1.61 -6.87 -0.30
N TRP A 375 -2.87 -7.28 -0.49
CA TRP A 375 -3.84 -7.36 0.61
C TRP A 375 -3.50 -8.47 1.59
N ALA A 376 -3.01 -9.62 1.12
CA ALA A 376 -2.56 -10.69 2.01
C ALA A 376 -1.45 -10.22 2.95
N LEU A 377 -0.45 -9.51 2.45
CA LEU A 377 0.64 -8.95 3.26
C LEU A 377 0.14 -7.86 4.22
N ILE A 378 -0.73 -6.95 3.75
CA ILE A 378 -1.35 -5.93 4.62
C ILE A 378 -2.05 -6.60 5.80
N VAL A 379 -2.88 -7.61 5.55
CA VAL A 379 -3.62 -8.35 6.59
C VAL A 379 -2.67 -9.03 7.56
N ILE A 380 -1.68 -9.78 7.05
CA ILE A 380 -0.71 -10.51 7.90
C ILE A 380 0.07 -9.54 8.78
N PHE A 381 0.64 -8.49 8.21
CA PHE A 381 1.42 -7.53 8.98
C PHE A 381 0.55 -6.73 9.97
N ALA A 382 -0.67 -6.36 9.60
CA ALA A 382 -1.60 -5.68 10.49
C ALA A 382 -1.97 -6.55 11.71
N ILE A 383 -2.22 -7.85 11.52
CA ILE A 383 -2.46 -8.79 12.61
C ILE A 383 -1.21 -8.95 13.48
N VAL A 384 -0.06 -9.23 12.87
CA VAL A 384 1.21 -9.47 13.58
C VAL A 384 1.61 -8.26 14.43
N TYR A 385 1.57 -7.05 13.86
CA TYR A 385 1.93 -5.85 14.62
C TYR A 385 0.92 -5.48 15.69
N TYR A 386 -0.37 -5.73 15.47
CA TYR A 386 -1.38 -5.50 16.48
C TYR A 386 -1.23 -6.46 17.67
N VAL A 387 -1.10 -7.76 17.38
CA VAL A 387 -0.87 -8.79 18.41
C VAL A 387 0.44 -8.54 19.16
N TRP A 388 1.51 -8.16 18.45
CA TRP A 388 2.76 -7.73 19.08
C TRP A 388 2.57 -6.55 20.03
N GLY A 389 1.77 -5.55 19.63
CA GLY A 389 1.44 -4.40 20.47
C GLY A 389 0.70 -4.81 21.74
N HIS A 390 -0.31 -5.68 21.63
CA HIS A 390 -1.05 -6.25 22.76
C HIS A 390 -0.10 -6.99 23.73
N LEU A 391 0.70 -7.92 23.21
CA LEU A 391 1.64 -8.71 24.02
C LEU A 391 2.69 -7.83 24.69
N ARG A 392 3.13 -6.76 24.03
CA ARG A 392 4.07 -5.79 24.60
C ARG A 392 3.47 -5.01 25.77
N LEU A 393 2.20 -4.61 25.69
CA LEU A 393 1.48 -4.00 26.81
C LEU A 393 1.31 -4.99 27.97
N ALA A 394 0.89 -6.22 27.70
CA ALA A 394 0.74 -7.27 28.69
C ALA A 394 2.05 -7.54 29.46
N LYS A 395 3.21 -7.59 28.76
CA LYS A 395 4.54 -7.73 29.39
C LYS A 395 4.93 -6.56 30.30
N ARG A 396 4.31 -5.40 30.13
CA ARG A 396 4.52 -4.22 30.99
C ARG A 396 3.54 -4.12 32.14
N GLY A 397 2.57 -5.05 32.23
CA GLY A 397 1.48 -4.98 33.19
C GLY A 397 0.36 -4.00 32.79
N ASP A 398 0.38 -3.46 31.56
CA ASP A 398 -0.65 -2.57 31.06
C ASP A 398 -1.86 -3.37 30.56
N ALA A 399 -3.05 -3.12 31.13
CA ALA A 399 -4.27 -3.79 30.70
C ALA A 399 -4.70 -3.35 29.29
N TRP A 400 -5.00 -4.34 28.45
CA TRP A 400 -5.62 -4.14 27.15
C TRP A 400 -6.80 -5.10 26.98
N PRO A 401 -8.03 -4.61 26.64
CA PRO A 401 -9.18 -5.47 26.51
C PRO A 401 -9.02 -6.48 25.36
N VAL A 402 -9.16 -7.78 25.66
CA VAL A 402 -9.05 -8.86 24.67
C VAL A 402 -10.08 -8.71 23.54
N GLY A 403 -11.30 -8.22 23.86
CA GLY A 403 -12.34 -7.97 22.85
C GLY A 403 -11.91 -7.02 21.73
N ARG A 404 -11.02 -6.04 22.01
CA ARG A 404 -10.44 -5.17 20.97
C ARG A 404 -9.52 -5.93 20.04
N THR A 405 -8.73 -6.86 20.59
CA THR A 405 -7.86 -7.71 19.77
C THR A 405 -8.67 -8.65 18.90
N ILE A 406 -9.73 -9.25 19.44
CA ILE A 406 -10.64 -10.09 18.66
C ILE A 406 -11.29 -9.28 17.54
N ALA A 407 -11.81 -8.10 17.83
CA ALA A 407 -12.43 -7.23 16.82
C ALA A 407 -11.46 -6.88 15.68
N TRP A 408 -10.21 -6.47 16.02
CA TRP A 408 -9.19 -6.17 15.01
C TRP A 408 -8.83 -7.37 14.15
N VAL A 409 -8.53 -8.51 14.79
CA VAL A 409 -8.14 -9.75 14.08
C VAL A 409 -9.28 -10.23 13.19
N SER A 410 -10.52 -10.22 13.69
CA SER A 410 -11.70 -10.61 12.91
C SER A 410 -11.88 -9.67 11.70
N GLY A 411 -11.75 -8.34 11.90
CA GLY A 411 -11.84 -7.37 10.80
C GLY A 411 -10.77 -7.62 9.73
N MET A 412 -9.52 -7.91 10.13
CA MET A 412 -8.44 -8.22 9.20
C MET A 412 -8.64 -9.58 8.50
N VAL A 413 -9.13 -10.60 9.19
CA VAL A 413 -9.43 -11.90 8.57
C VAL A 413 -10.55 -11.74 7.55
N VAL A 414 -11.62 -11.03 7.89
CA VAL A 414 -12.72 -10.75 6.94
C VAL A 414 -12.20 -9.96 5.73
N LEU A 415 -11.32 -8.96 5.94
CA LEU A 415 -10.68 -8.24 4.83
C LEU A 415 -9.89 -9.20 3.93
N GLY A 416 -9.09 -10.09 4.52
CA GLY A 416 -8.33 -11.09 3.76
C GLY A 416 -9.21 -12.03 2.94
N ILE A 417 -10.32 -12.49 3.50
CA ILE A 417 -11.29 -13.34 2.77
C ILE A 417 -11.97 -12.53 1.66
N THR A 418 -12.39 -11.30 1.93
CA THR A 418 -13.10 -10.46 0.94
C THR A 418 -12.21 -10.14 -0.26
N THR A 419 -10.90 -9.92 -0.05
CA THR A 419 -9.97 -9.53 -1.12
C THR A 419 -9.26 -10.70 -1.80
N ASN A 420 -9.19 -11.89 -1.18
CA ASN A 420 -8.41 -13.02 -1.71
C ASN A 420 -9.23 -14.30 -1.94
N ALA A 421 -10.52 -14.28 -1.61
CA ALA A 421 -11.34 -15.46 -1.79
C ALA A 421 -12.53 -15.18 -2.75
N GLY A 422 -13.52 -16.05 -2.79
CA GLY A 422 -14.57 -16.07 -3.80
C GLY A 422 -15.34 -14.76 -3.98
N LEU A 423 -15.44 -13.90 -2.96
CA LEU A 423 -16.06 -12.58 -3.13
C LEU A 423 -15.26 -11.68 -4.09
N GLY A 424 -13.93 -11.69 -3.99
CA GLY A 424 -13.06 -10.98 -4.93
C GLY A 424 -13.17 -11.55 -6.35
N VAL A 425 -13.10 -12.87 -6.48
CA VAL A 425 -13.17 -13.55 -7.77
C VAL A 425 -14.50 -13.32 -8.45
N TYR A 426 -15.61 -13.68 -7.79
CA TYR A 426 -16.94 -13.63 -8.42
C TYR A 426 -17.53 -12.23 -8.52
N GLY A 427 -17.04 -11.26 -7.72
CA GLY A 427 -17.42 -9.85 -7.84
C GLY A 427 -17.07 -9.24 -9.21
N THR A 428 -16.09 -9.79 -9.90
CA THR A 428 -15.73 -9.42 -11.28
C THR A 428 -16.81 -9.85 -12.28
N TYR A 429 -17.49 -10.96 -12.03
CA TYR A 429 -18.47 -11.57 -12.95
C TYR A 429 -19.93 -11.30 -12.58
N LEU A 430 -20.22 -11.10 -11.28
CA LEU A 430 -21.55 -10.89 -10.74
C LEU A 430 -21.63 -9.58 -9.96
N PHE A 431 -22.53 -8.69 -10.38
CA PHE A 431 -22.78 -7.42 -9.69
C PHE A 431 -23.30 -7.64 -8.26
N SER A 432 -24.15 -8.64 -8.05
CA SER A 432 -24.68 -9.01 -6.74
C SER A 432 -23.57 -9.41 -5.76
N VAL A 433 -22.60 -10.22 -6.18
CA VAL A 433 -21.44 -10.62 -5.36
C VAL A 433 -20.49 -9.43 -5.12
N HIS A 434 -20.28 -8.59 -6.15
CA HIS A 434 -19.55 -7.33 -6.00
C HIS A 434 -20.17 -6.46 -4.89
N MET A 435 -21.52 -6.37 -4.88
CA MET A 435 -22.21 -5.59 -3.85
C MET A 435 -22.08 -6.19 -2.45
N VAL A 436 -22.07 -7.52 -2.30
CA VAL A 436 -21.74 -8.17 -1.00
C VAL A 436 -20.35 -7.76 -0.54
N ALA A 437 -19.33 -7.88 -1.40
CA ALA A 437 -17.96 -7.48 -1.07
C ALA A 437 -17.88 -6.00 -0.67
N HIS A 438 -18.58 -5.14 -1.42
CA HIS A 438 -18.64 -3.71 -1.17
C HIS A 438 -19.26 -3.38 0.20
N MET A 439 -20.38 -3.99 0.57
CA MET A 439 -21.01 -3.77 1.88
C MET A 439 -20.10 -4.22 3.04
N ILE A 440 -19.42 -5.34 2.87
CA ILE A 440 -18.46 -5.83 3.85
C ILE A 440 -17.28 -4.87 3.99
N LEU A 441 -16.69 -4.42 2.87
CA LEU A 441 -15.55 -3.50 2.84
C LEU A 441 -15.88 -2.13 3.42
N SER A 442 -17.05 -1.57 3.10
CA SER A 442 -17.42 -0.21 3.49
C SER A 442 -18.00 -0.10 4.90
N MET A 443 -18.56 -1.19 5.44
CA MET A 443 -19.32 -1.12 6.69
C MET A 443 -18.87 -2.13 7.75
N ALA A 444 -18.85 -3.43 7.45
CA ALA A 444 -18.59 -4.47 8.45
C ALA A 444 -17.12 -4.46 8.92
N ILE A 445 -16.18 -4.44 7.99
CA ILE A 445 -14.74 -4.39 8.30
C ILE A 445 -14.38 -3.11 9.05
N PRO A 446 -14.74 -1.89 8.59
CA PRO A 446 -14.45 -0.65 9.28
C PRO A 446 -14.94 -0.62 10.72
N LEU A 447 -16.15 -1.13 10.98
CA LEU A 447 -16.70 -1.20 12.33
C LEU A 447 -15.82 -2.07 13.26
N LEU A 448 -15.42 -3.25 12.79
CA LEU A 448 -14.53 -4.15 13.54
C LEU A 448 -13.17 -3.50 13.81
N LEU A 449 -12.60 -2.82 12.79
CA LEU A 449 -11.31 -2.15 12.93
C LEU A 449 -11.35 -0.99 13.91
N VAL A 450 -12.42 -0.18 13.90
CA VAL A 450 -12.63 0.92 14.86
C VAL A 450 -12.77 0.38 16.28
N LEU A 451 -13.52 -0.71 16.48
CA LEU A 451 -13.63 -1.37 17.78
C LEU A 451 -12.29 -1.89 18.31
N GLY A 452 -11.35 -2.21 17.42
CA GLY A 452 -9.97 -2.57 17.74
C GLY A 452 -9.17 -1.42 18.36
N ALA A 453 -9.51 -0.16 18.14
CA ALA A 453 -8.76 1.02 18.61
C ALA A 453 -7.24 0.96 18.31
N PRO A 454 -6.82 0.81 17.02
CA PRO A 454 -5.44 0.59 16.64
C PRO A 454 -4.51 1.76 16.94
N VAL A 455 -5.01 3.00 16.86
CA VAL A 455 -4.23 4.21 17.15
C VAL A 455 -3.86 4.28 18.63
N THR A 456 -4.82 3.97 19.52
CA THR A 456 -4.58 3.91 20.95
C THR A 456 -3.58 2.82 21.31
N LEU A 457 -3.71 1.62 20.71
CA LEU A 457 -2.76 0.53 20.93
C LEU A 457 -1.34 0.94 20.47
N ALA A 458 -1.21 1.45 19.25
CA ALA A 458 0.08 1.85 18.69
C ALA A 458 0.76 2.95 19.52
N SER A 459 -0.02 3.97 19.94
CA SER A 459 0.51 5.08 20.76
C SER A 459 1.02 4.65 22.14
N ARG A 460 0.41 3.60 22.73
CA ARG A 460 0.83 3.01 24.02
C ARG A 460 1.94 1.99 23.87
N ALA A 461 1.87 1.14 22.84
CA ALA A 461 2.83 0.05 22.65
C ALA A 461 4.17 0.53 22.10
N ILE A 462 4.20 1.54 21.22
CA ILE A 462 5.40 2.02 20.56
C ILE A 462 6.02 3.15 21.39
N ALA A 463 7.29 3.01 21.75
CA ALA A 463 8.01 4.06 22.49
C ALA A 463 8.24 5.30 21.61
N GLY A 464 8.02 6.49 22.17
CA GLY A 464 8.29 7.74 21.48
C GLY A 464 9.80 7.99 21.31
N ARG A 465 10.16 8.65 20.21
CA ARG A 465 11.53 9.02 19.89
C ARG A 465 11.87 10.41 20.45
N LYS A 466 13.07 10.56 21.03
CA LYS A 466 13.52 11.83 21.64
C LYS A 466 14.62 12.53 20.85
N ASP A 467 15.11 11.92 19.77
CA ASP A 467 16.25 12.40 18.97
C ASP A 467 15.85 13.32 17.79
N GLY A 468 14.57 13.66 17.68
CA GLY A 468 14.04 14.49 16.59
C GLY A 468 13.80 13.75 15.27
N SER A 469 14.01 12.43 15.24
CA SER A 469 13.55 11.59 14.12
C SER A 469 12.07 11.21 14.29
N ARG A 470 11.40 10.84 13.19
CA ARG A 470 10.03 10.33 13.23
C ARG A 470 10.03 8.82 13.06
N GLY A 471 9.37 8.12 13.96
CA GLY A 471 9.04 6.70 13.83
C GLY A 471 7.56 6.48 13.57
N PRO A 472 7.07 5.23 13.55
CA PRO A 472 5.65 4.94 13.33
C PRO A 472 4.72 5.68 14.29
N ARG A 473 5.10 5.77 15.59
CA ARG A 473 4.28 6.48 16.58
C ARG A 473 4.15 7.96 16.28
N GLU A 474 5.27 8.64 15.95
CA GLU A 474 5.28 10.07 15.63
C GLU A 474 4.49 10.37 14.36
N TRP A 475 4.53 9.47 13.35
CA TRP A 475 3.73 9.60 12.14
C TRP A 475 2.24 9.39 12.38
N ILE A 476 1.85 8.38 13.16
CA ILE A 476 0.46 8.14 13.55
C ILE A 476 -0.09 9.38 14.29
N LEU A 477 0.64 9.89 15.28
CA LEU A 477 0.23 11.07 16.01
C LEU A 477 0.18 12.33 15.14
N ALA A 478 1.14 12.51 14.22
CA ALA A 478 1.12 13.62 13.26
C ALA A 478 -0.09 13.56 12.32
N ALA A 479 -0.45 12.37 11.86
CA ALA A 479 -1.65 12.15 11.03
C ALA A 479 -2.92 12.48 11.81
N VAL A 480 -3.10 11.90 13.00
CA VAL A 480 -4.30 12.10 13.84
C VAL A 480 -4.50 13.57 14.22
N HIS A 481 -3.40 14.30 14.47
CA HIS A 481 -3.47 15.73 14.80
C HIS A 481 -3.38 16.66 13.58
N SER A 482 -3.41 16.11 12.36
CA SER A 482 -3.37 16.92 11.15
C SER A 482 -4.71 17.62 10.91
N ARG A 483 -4.65 18.83 10.35
CA ARG A 483 -5.87 19.58 9.97
C ARG A 483 -6.69 18.85 8.92
N TYR A 484 -6.02 18.09 8.03
CA TYR A 484 -6.69 17.31 6.99
C TYR A 484 -7.51 16.17 7.59
N LEU A 485 -6.89 15.36 8.47
CA LEU A 485 -7.63 14.28 9.11
C LEU A 485 -8.67 14.81 10.11
N GLY A 486 -8.42 15.99 10.71
CA GLY A 486 -9.44 16.70 11.49
C GLY A 486 -10.65 17.08 10.64
N PHE A 487 -10.47 17.62 9.45
CA PHE A 487 -11.56 17.94 8.52
C PHE A 487 -12.30 16.69 8.03
N LEU A 488 -11.56 15.69 7.52
CA LEU A 488 -12.14 14.43 7.02
C LEU A 488 -12.87 13.64 8.14
N GLY A 489 -12.35 13.68 9.36
CA GLY A 489 -12.94 13.03 10.52
C GLY A 489 -14.10 13.85 11.18
N HIS A 490 -14.49 15.00 10.61
CA HIS A 490 -15.67 15.71 11.05
C HIS A 490 -16.92 14.88 10.72
N PRO A 491 -17.84 14.61 11.66
CA PRO A 491 -18.92 13.64 11.47
C PRO A 491 -19.79 13.88 10.24
N LEU A 492 -20.11 15.14 9.95
CA LEU A 492 -20.89 15.50 8.76
C LEU A 492 -20.08 15.28 7.47
N VAL A 493 -18.78 15.62 7.47
CA VAL A 493 -17.91 15.40 6.31
C VAL A 493 -17.72 13.90 6.05
N ALA A 494 -17.45 13.13 7.11
CA ALA A 494 -17.32 11.68 7.01
C ALA A 494 -18.61 11.02 6.50
N ALA A 495 -19.77 11.47 6.98
CA ALA A 495 -21.08 10.98 6.52
C ALA A 495 -21.34 11.32 5.04
N VAL A 496 -21.01 12.55 4.62
CA VAL A 496 -21.17 12.98 3.21
C VAL A 496 -20.21 12.19 2.32
N ILE A 497 -18.93 12.02 2.70
CA ILE A 497 -18.00 11.21 1.94
C ILE A 497 -18.52 9.78 1.84
N PHE A 498 -18.93 9.18 2.94
CA PHE A 498 -19.41 7.81 3.00
C PHE A 498 -20.67 7.59 2.12
N GLY A 499 -21.69 8.45 2.27
CA GLY A 499 -22.93 8.32 1.51
C GLY A 499 -22.78 8.71 0.04
N LEU A 500 -22.21 9.91 -0.23
CA LEU A 500 -22.12 10.42 -1.59
C LEU A 500 -21.17 9.61 -2.47
N SER A 501 -20.13 8.99 -1.87
CA SER A 501 -19.17 8.18 -2.63
C SER A 501 -19.85 7.00 -3.35
N LEU A 502 -20.90 6.43 -2.81
CA LEU A 502 -21.69 5.40 -3.47
C LEU A 502 -22.25 5.90 -4.81
N ILE A 503 -22.96 7.03 -4.78
CA ILE A 503 -23.56 7.58 -6.01
C ILE A 503 -22.47 8.00 -6.98
N VAL A 504 -21.48 8.75 -6.51
CA VAL A 504 -20.39 9.23 -7.37
C VAL A 504 -19.63 8.05 -7.99
N PHE A 505 -19.35 7.01 -7.24
CA PHE A 505 -18.63 5.85 -7.75
C PHE A 505 -19.44 5.07 -8.78
N TYR A 506 -20.66 4.64 -8.43
CA TYR A 506 -21.46 3.75 -9.31
C TYR A 506 -22.07 4.45 -10.52
N TYR A 507 -22.34 5.75 -10.44
CA TYR A 507 -22.96 6.52 -11.54
C TYR A 507 -21.97 7.42 -12.30
N SER A 508 -20.66 7.14 -12.20
CA SER A 508 -19.62 7.82 -12.97
C SER A 508 -18.64 6.82 -13.60
N PRO A 509 -17.72 7.26 -14.47
CA PRO A 509 -16.68 6.41 -15.04
C PRO A 509 -15.74 5.74 -14.04
N LEU A 510 -15.82 6.07 -12.75
CA LEU A 510 -15.01 5.45 -11.72
C LEU A 510 -15.31 3.97 -11.53
N PHE A 511 -16.57 3.56 -11.73
CA PHE A 511 -16.96 2.16 -11.62
C PHE A 511 -16.40 1.32 -12.78
N SER A 512 -16.54 1.79 -14.04
CA SER A 512 -15.92 1.16 -15.20
C SER A 512 -14.39 1.07 -15.02
N TRP A 513 -13.73 2.18 -14.62
CA TRP A 513 -12.30 2.18 -14.33
C TRP A 513 -11.90 1.16 -13.26
N ALA A 514 -12.70 0.98 -12.21
CA ALA A 514 -12.40 0.01 -11.15
C ALA A 514 -12.62 -1.45 -11.58
N LEU A 515 -13.41 -1.70 -12.62
CA LEU A 515 -13.61 -3.04 -13.21
C LEU A 515 -12.54 -3.37 -14.25
N GLU A 516 -12.12 -2.40 -15.05
CA GLU A 516 -11.24 -2.58 -16.20
C GLU A 516 -9.75 -2.44 -15.84
N ASP A 517 -9.43 -1.71 -14.77
CA ASP A 517 -8.07 -1.31 -14.43
C ASP A 517 -7.70 -1.76 -13.01
N HIS A 518 -6.55 -2.43 -12.88
CA HIS A 518 -6.08 -2.95 -11.59
C HIS A 518 -5.88 -1.85 -10.53
N LEU A 519 -5.33 -0.67 -10.92
CA LEU A 519 -5.18 0.47 -10.00
C LEU A 519 -6.55 1.01 -9.57
N GLY A 520 -7.51 1.06 -10.51
CA GLY A 520 -8.90 1.42 -10.23
C GLY A 520 -9.52 0.51 -9.18
N HIS A 521 -9.33 -0.81 -9.32
CA HIS A 521 -9.80 -1.81 -8.36
C HIS A 521 -9.17 -1.62 -6.98
N GLN A 522 -7.84 -1.46 -6.90
CA GLN A 522 -7.15 -1.21 -5.63
C GLN A 522 -7.60 0.12 -4.98
N TRP A 523 -7.79 1.17 -5.79
CA TRP A 523 -8.30 2.45 -5.30
C TRP A 523 -9.70 2.31 -4.71
N MET A 524 -10.60 1.55 -5.37
CA MET A 524 -11.94 1.26 -4.89
C MET A 524 -11.91 0.62 -3.49
N ILE A 525 -11.13 -0.44 -3.30
CA ILE A 525 -11.01 -1.13 -2.00
C ILE A 525 -10.52 -0.17 -0.92
N VAL A 526 -9.45 0.59 -1.19
CA VAL A 526 -8.88 1.56 -0.24
C VAL A 526 -9.90 2.66 0.08
N HIS A 527 -10.59 3.20 -0.94
CA HIS A 527 -11.55 4.28 -0.78
C HIS A 527 -12.72 3.88 0.13
N PHE A 528 -13.36 2.73 -0.15
CA PHE A 528 -14.51 2.28 0.63
C PHE A 528 -14.13 1.85 2.04
N LEU A 529 -12.98 1.18 2.21
CA LEU A 529 -12.47 0.85 3.54
C LEU A 529 -12.15 2.10 4.36
N ALA A 530 -11.50 3.11 3.76
CA ALA A 530 -11.13 4.35 4.44
C ALA A 530 -12.35 5.23 4.76
N SER A 531 -13.29 5.39 3.82
CA SER A 531 -14.51 6.18 4.03
C SER A 531 -15.39 5.58 5.13
N GLY A 532 -15.57 4.25 5.11
CA GLY A 532 -16.26 3.51 6.16
C GLY A 532 -15.56 3.61 7.52
N TYR A 533 -14.22 3.52 7.56
CA TYR A 533 -13.45 3.70 8.79
C TYR A 533 -13.60 5.10 9.38
N LEU A 534 -13.49 6.14 8.56
CA LEU A 534 -13.69 7.54 9.00
C LEU A 534 -15.10 7.76 9.53
N PHE A 535 -16.11 7.22 8.84
CA PHE A 535 -17.50 7.30 9.25
C PHE A 535 -17.72 6.60 10.60
N ALA A 536 -17.37 5.33 10.73
CA ALA A 536 -17.52 4.58 11.97
C ALA A 536 -16.74 5.21 13.13
N GLN A 537 -15.49 5.66 12.88
CA GLN A 537 -14.65 6.31 13.90
C GLN A 537 -15.25 7.63 14.38
N SER A 538 -15.85 8.43 13.48
CA SER A 538 -16.48 9.70 13.85
C SER A 538 -17.70 9.54 14.78
N LEU A 539 -18.33 8.38 14.72
CA LEU A 539 -19.54 8.06 15.50
C LEU A 539 -19.24 7.30 16.80
N VAL A 540 -18.36 6.28 16.74
CA VAL A 540 -18.01 5.45 17.91
C VAL A 540 -16.92 6.09 18.78
N GLY A 541 -15.93 6.73 18.15
CA GLY A 541 -14.92 7.56 18.80
C GLY A 541 -14.07 6.86 19.86
N ILE A 542 -13.64 5.60 19.64
CA ILE A 542 -12.81 4.86 20.60
C ILE A 542 -11.36 5.37 20.58
N ASP A 543 -10.81 5.60 19.38
CA ASP A 543 -9.53 6.28 19.21
C ASP A 543 -9.70 7.81 19.33
N PRO A 544 -8.62 8.54 19.66
CA PRO A 544 -8.68 10.00 19.77
C PRO A 544 -9.16 10.65 18.47
N THR A 545 -10.23 11.44 18.58
CA THR A 545 -10.79 12.23 17.47
C THR A 545 -10.81 13.71 17.82
N PRO A 546 -10.54 14.63 16.88
CA PRO A 546 -10.63 16.06 17.13
C PRO A 546 -12.05 16.55 17.46
N HIS A 547 -13.06 15.83 16.99
CA HIS A 547 -14.47 16.21 17.11
C HIS A 547 -15.26 15.15 17.88
N ASN A 548 -15.95 15.58 18.90
CA ASN A 548 -16.84 14.72 19.69
C ASN A 548 -18.26 15.32 19.66
N PRO A 549 -19.06 15.05 18.61
CA PRO A 549 -20.44 15.54 18.55
C PRO A 549 -21.30 14.92 19.65
N PRO A 550 -22.38 15.60 20.07
CA PRO A 550 -23.31 15.04 21.05
C PRO A 550 -23.99 13.78 20.51
N TYR A 551 -24.29 12.83 21.38
CA TYR A 551 -24.84 11.51 20.97
C TYR A 551 -26.12 11.59 20.13
N PRO A 552 -27.08 12.53 20.41
CA PRO A 552 -28.25 12.68 19.55
C PRO A 552 -27.88 12.98 18.10
N LEU A 553 -26.90 13.86 17.87
CA LEU A 553 -26.43 14.18 16.50
C LEU A 553 -25.81 12.98 15.84
N ARG A 554 -25.00 12.16 16.57
CA ARG A 554 -24.44 10.91 16.01
C ARG A 554 -25.53 9.97 15.55
N LEU A 555 -26.61 9.81 16.34
CA LEU A 555 -27.74 8.96 16.00
C LEU A 555 -28.48 9.48 14.75
N ILE A 556 -28.73 10.79 14.68
CA ILE A 556 -29.35 11.42 13.51
C ILE A 556 -28.50 11.17 12.24
N ILE A 557 -27.16 11.28 12.33
CA ILE A 557 -26.25 11.03 11.22
C ILE A 557 -26.35 9.57 10.77
N VAL A 558 -26.37 8.60 11.70
CA VAL A 558 -26.54 7.18 11.36
C VAL A 558 -27.87 6.95 10.64
N LEU A 559 -28.98 7.49 11.16
CA LEU A 559 -30.30 7.32 10.54
C LEU A 559 -30.37 7.99 9.16
N ALA A 560 -29.76 9.16 8.99
CA ALA A 560 -29.71 9.83 7.69
C ALA A 560 -28.90 9.03 6.65
N THR A 561 -27.75 8.47 7.05
CA THR A 561 -26.93 7.64 6.15
C THR A 561 -27.60 6.31 5.82
N MET A 562 -28.36 5.73 6.76
CA MET A 562 -29.17 4.53 6.53
C MET A 562 -30.25 4.79 5.47
N GLY A 563 -30.99 5.93 5.60
CA GLY A 563 -31.97 6.33 4.58
C GLY A 563 -31.33 6.55 3.20
N PHE A 564 -30.13 7.11 3.15
CA PHE A 564 -29.41 7.32 1.91
C PHE A 564 -28.95 6.00 1.25
N HIS A 565 -28.52 5.02 2.04
CA HIS A 565 -28.17 3.66 1.58
C HIS A 565 -29.38 2.93 1.03
N ALA A 566 -30.53 3.03 1.74
CA ALA A 566 -31.78 2.47 1.26
C ALA A 566 -32.20 3.08 -0.09
N PHE A 567 -32.09 4.40 -0.24
CA PHE A 567 -32.38 5.09 -1.50
C PHE A 567 -31.47 4.62 -2.63
N PHE A 568 -30.18 4.43 -2.37
CA PHE A 568 -29.26 3.88 -3.36
C PHE A 568 -29.66 2.44 -3.77
N GLY A 569 -29.95 1.56 -2.80
CA GLY A 569 -30.44 0.20 -3.07
C GLY A 569 -31.71 0.19 -3.93
N LEU A 570 -32.71 1.03 -3.58
CA LEU A 570 -33.95 1.17 -4.35
C LEU A 570 -33.69 1.66 -5.78
N SER A 571 -32.74 2.57 -5.98
CA SER A 571 -32.39 3.06 -7.32
C SER A 571 -31.85 1.94 -8.23
N LEU A 572 -31.16 0.95 -7.67
CA LEU A 572 -30.69 -0.24 -8.39
C LEU A 572 -31.82 -1.24 -8.63
N ILE A 573 -32.69 -1.49 -7.64
CA ILE A 573 -33.81 -2.43 -7.74
C ILE A 573 -34.79 -2.02 -8.85
N TYR A 574 -35.12 -0.73 -8.92
CA TYR A 574 -36.04 -0.19 -9.90
C TYR A 574 -35.36 0.30 -11.19
N GLY A 575 -34.03 0.21 -11.27
CA GLY A 575 -33.28 0.56 -12.44
C GLY A 575 -33.60 -0.34 -13.63
N THR A 576 -33.83 0.25 -14.81
CA THR A 576 -34.16 -0.47 -16.05
C THR A 576 -32.96 -0.59 -17.00
N GLY A 577 -31.81 0.02 -16.65
CA GLY A 577 -30.58 -0.01 -17.43
C GLY A 577 -29.42 -0.57 -16.60
N LEU A 578 -28.48 -1.23 -17.26
CA LEU A 578 -27.21 -1.66 -16.63
C LEU A 578 -26.29 -0.47 -16.39
N LEU A 579 -25.60 -0.47 -15.28
CA LEU A 579 -24.62 0.58 -14.93
C LEU A 579 -23.37 0.52 -15.82
N VAL A 580 -22.85 -0.67 -16.09
CA VAL A 580 -21.69 -0.90 -16.98
C VAL A 580 -22.02 -2.03 -17.93
N PRO A 581 -22.82 -1.75 -18.97
CA PRO A 581 -23.28 -2.78 -19.92
C PRO A 581 -22.13 -3.42 -20.70
N GLU A 582 -21.07 -2.65 -20.97
CA GLU A 582 -19.85 -3.11 -21.65
C GLU A 582 -19.03 -4.11 -20.82
N TRP A 583 -19.27 -4.21 -19.52
CA TRP A 583 -18.63 -5.19 -18.63
C TRP A 583 -19.62 -6.34 -18.30
N TYR A 584 -20.58 -6.10 -17.42
CA TYR A 584 -21.50 -7.15 -16.96
C TYR A 584 -22.44 -7.65 -18.04
N GLY A 585 -22.84 -6.78 -18.98
CA GLY A 585 -23.67 -7.14 -20.11
C GLY A 585 -22.93 -7.92 -21.19
N ALA A 586 -21.65 -7.63 -21.37
CA ALA A 586 -20.79 -8.24 -22.39
C ALA A 586 -20.04 -9.50 -21.90
N MET A 587 -20.14 -9.86 -20.61
CA MET A 587 -19.39 -10.95 -19.99
C MET A 587 -19.63 -12.34 -20.60
N GLY A 588 -20.76 -12.56 -21.28
CA GLY A 588 -21.07 -13.83 -21.94
C GLY A 588 -21.33 -14.99 -20.97
N ARG A 589 -21.83 -14.72 -19.75
CA ARG A 589 -22.15 -15.75 -18.75
C ARG A 589 -23.34 -16.59 -19.21
N GLU A 590 -23.22 -17.92 -19.19
CA GLU A 590 -24.30 -18.89 -19.48
C GLU A 590 -25.01 -19.36 -18.19
N TRP A 591 -24.55 -18.96 -17.01
CA TRP A 591 -25.08 -19.33 -15.70
C TRP A 591 -25.47 -18.11 -14.86
N GLY A 592 -26.27 -18.36 -13.84
CA GLY A 592 -26.79 -17.35 -12.92
C GLY A 592 -27.87 -16.43 -13.54
N PRO A 593 -28.29 -15.38 -12.82
CA PRO A 593 -29.31 -14.45 -13.30
C PRO A 593 -28.78 -13.62 -14.49
N ASN A 594 -29.72 -13.13 -15.32
CA ASN A 594 -29.35 -12.19 -16.38
C ASN A 594 -28.73 -10.90 -15.77
N PRO A 595 -27.91 -10.15 -16.50
CA PRO A 595 -27.14 -9.02 -15.93
C PRO A 595 -28.00 -7.95 -15.23
N LEU A 596 -29.19 -7.64 -15.76
CA LEU A 596 -30.09 -6.66 -15.14
C LEU A 596 -30.68 -7.18 -13.83
N LEU A 597 -31.15 -8.43 -13.83
CA LEU A 597 -31.65 -9.06 -12.60
C LEU A 597 -30.56 -9.21 -11.55
N ASP A 598 -29.33 -9.54 -11.96
CA ASP A 598 -28.19 -9.60 -11.08
C ASP A 598 -27.87 -8.23 -10.44
N GLN A 599 -27.97 -7.14 -11.22
CA GLN A 599 -27.86 -5.79 -10.70
C GLN A 599 -28.98 -5.44 -9.72
N GLN A 600 -30.21 -5.83 -10.01
CA GLN A 600 -31.37 -5.64 -9.11
C GLN A 600 -31.18 -6.41 -7.80
N ASN A 601 -30.71 -7.67 -7.86
CA ASN A 601 -30.32 -8.46 -6.68
C ASN A 601 -29.20 -7.75 -5.89
N GLY A 602 -28.25 -7.14 -6.58
CA GLY A 602 -27.22 -6.28 -5.94
C GLY A 602 -27.82 -5.09 -5.21
N GLY A 603 -28.89 -4.50 -5.74
CA GLY A 603 -29.64 -3.44 -5.06
C GLY A 603 -30.34 -3.92 -3.78
N GLU A 604 -30.93 -5.12 -3.81
CA GLU A 604 -31.52 -5.75 -2.62
C GLU A 604 -30.45 -6.03 -1.54
N ILE A 605 -29.28 -6.50 -1.95
CA ILE A 605 -28.13 -6.73 -1.07
C ILE A 605 -27.64 -5.42 -0.48
N ALA A 606 -27.48 -4.37 -1.30
CA ALA A 606 -27.06 -3.06 -0.83
C ALA A 606 -27.99 -2.52 0.26
N TRP A 607 -29.28 -2.64 0.05
CA TRP A 607 -30.28 -2.23 1.04
C TRP A 607 -30.28 -3.17 2.25
N GLY A 608 -30.55 -4.46 2.06
CA GLY A 608 -30.77 -5.42 3.15
C GLY A 608 -29.50 -5.66 3.98
N LEU A 609 -28.37 -6.01 3.32
CA LEU A 609 -27.12 -6.31 4.02
C LEU A 609 -26.50 -5.06 4.63
N GLY A 610 -26.67 -3.87 4.03
CA GLY A 610 -26.17 -2.60 4.52
C GLY A 610 -26.84 -2.13 5.82
N GLU A 611 -28.08 -2.59 6.11
CA GLU A 611 -28.79 -2.23 7.33
C GLU A 611 -28.20 -2.87 8.61
N PHE A 612 -27.66 -4.10 8.53
CA PHE A 612 -27.11 -4.78 9.70
C PHE A 612 -25.94 -4.05 10.38
N PRO A 613 -24.88 -3.64 9.66
CA PRO A 613 -23.79 -2.87 10.27
C PRO A 613 -24.22 -1.49 10.75
N THR A 614 -25.14 -0.82 10.04
CA THR A 614 -25.67 0.50 10.49
C THR A 614 -26.52 0.37 11.73
N LEU A 615 -27.34 -0.67 11.84
CA LEU A 615 -28.09 -0.98 13.07
C LEU A 615 -27.14 -1.28 14.23
N ALA A 616 -26.11 -2.10 14.00
CA ALA A 616 -25.08 -2.37 15.01
C ALA A 616 -24.39 -1.07 15.47
N LEU A 617 -24.08 -0.17 14.52
CA LEU A 617 -23.50 1.14 14.81
C LEU A 617 -24.47 2.01 15.63
N ALA A 618 -25.75 2.05 15.27
CA ALA A 618 -26.79 2.77 16.03
C ALA A 618 -26.90 2.25 17.47
N ILE A 619 -26.91 0.93 17.65
CA ILE A 619 -26.91 0.29 18.97
C ILE A 619 -25.66 0.67 19.78
N LEU A 620 -24.47 0.65 19.16
CA LEU A 620 -23.23 1.05 19.82
C LEU A 620 -23.24 2.52 20.24
N VAL A 621 -23.77 3.41 19.40
CA VAL A 621 -23.93 4.83 19.73
C VAL A 621 -24.92 5.02 20.89
N ALA A 622 -26.08 4.37 20.85
CA ALA A 622 -27.08 4.44 21.90
C ALA A 622 -26.54 3.88 23.24
N TRP A 623 -25.85 2.74 23.19
CA TRP A 623 -25.23 2.16 24.39
C TRP A 623 -24.11 3.04 24.96
N SER A 624 -23.30 3.66 24.09
CA SER A 624 -22.27 4.60 24.51
C SER A 624 -22.87 5.85 25.13
N TRP A 625 -24.01 6.31 24.61
CA TRP A 625 -24.79 7.42 25.17
C TRP A 625 -25.30 7.09 26.58
N SER A 626 -26.02 5.97 26.74
CA SER A 626 -26.52 5.53 28.05
C SER A 626 -25.42 5.45 29.11
N ARG A 627 -24.25 4.85 28.73
CA ARG A 627 -23.09 4.79 29.63
C ARG A 627 -22.47 6.15 29.93
N SER A 628 -22.51 7.07 28.99
CA SER A 628 -22.03 8.44 29.21
C SER A 628 -22.88 9.18 30.19
N ASP A 629 -24.21 9.07 30.05
CA ASP A 629 -25.19 9.71 30.95
C ASP A 629 -25.10 9.12 32.36
N GLU A 630 -24.99 7.80 32.49
CA GLU A 630 -24.77 7.14 33.78
C GLU A 630 -23.51 7.67 34.51
N ARG A 631 -22.40 7.84 33.76
CA ARG A 631 -21.16 8.40 34.32
C ARG A 631 -21.31 9.88 34.68
N ALA A 632 -22.07 10.63 33.90
CA ALA A 632 -22.36 12.05 34.18
C ALA A 632 -23.22 12.18 35.45
N ASN A 633 -24.27 11.35 35.57
CA ASN A 633 -25.13 11.31 36.74
C ASN A 633 -24.34 10.92 38.00
N LYS A 634 -23.54 9.83 37.95
CA LYS A 634 -22.68 9.45 39.09
C LYS A 634 -21.67 10.54 39.51
N ARG A 635 -21.19 11.36 38.55
CA ARG A 635 -20.33 12.50 38.86
C ARG A 635 -21.11 13.65 39.48
N ARG A 636 -22.35 13.91 38.99
CA ARG A 636 -23.24 14.90 39.53
C ARG A 636 -23.63 14.54 40.97
N ASP A 637 -24.07 13.28 41.20
CA ASP A 637 -24.44 12.78 42.53
C ASP A 637 -23.31 12.97 43.55
N ARG A 638 -22.07 12.53 43.19
CA ARG A 638 -20.90 12.73 44.05
C ARG A 638 -20.60 14.21 44.35
N ARG A 639 -20.87 15.10 43.37
CA ARG A 639 -20.68 16.53 43.57
C ARG A 639 -21.76 17.10 44.49
N VAL A 640 -23.02 16.68 44.33
CA VAL A 640 -24.14 17.04 45.19
C VAL A 640 -23.89 16.56 46.63
N ASP A 641 -23.42 15.30 46.77
CA ASP A 641 -23.06 14.74 48.11
C ASP A 641 -21.91 15.51 48.76
N ALA A 642 -20.96 16.05 47.98
CA ALA A 642 -19.77 16.72 48.52
C ALA A 642 -20.01 18.24 48.84
N VAL A 643 -20.84 18.95 48.07
CA VAL A 643 -20.92 20.42 48.07
C VAL A 643 -22.38 20.90 48.24
N GLY A 644 -23.38 20.01 48.23
CA GLY A 644 -24.80 20.33 48.17
C GLY A 644 -25.31 20.61 46.74
N ASP A 645 -26.62 20.54 46.54
CA ASP A 645 -27.25 20.80 45.24
C ASP A 645 -27.44 22.31 45.00
N THR A 646 -26.35 22.96 44.57
CA THR A 646 -26.31 24.39 44.29
C THR A 646 -27.29 24.83 43.19
N GLU A 647 -27.67 23.94 42.26
CA GLU A 647 -28.67 24.22 41.21
C GLU A 647 -30.09 24.23 41.78
N LEU A 648 -30.39 23.25 42.63
CA LEU A 648 -31.68 23.20 43.35
C LEU A 648 -31.83 24.36 44.30
N ASP A 649 -30.78 24.73 45.03
CA ASP A 649 -30.77 25.88 45.92
C ASP A 649 -31.01 27.19 45.16
N ALA A 650 -30.30 27.41 44.05
CA ALA A 650 -30.49 28.58 43.18
C ALA A 650 -31.89 28.60 42.55
N TYR A 651 -32.43 27.46 42.14
CA TYR A 651 -33.79 27.33 41.63
C TYR A 651 -34.82 27.66 42.73
N ASN A 652 -34.62 27.16 43.93
CA ASN A 652 -35.47 27.43 45.06
C ASN A 652 -35.42 28.92 45.50
N GLU A 653 -34.23 29.54 45.44
CA GLU A 653 -34.10 31.00 45.67
C GLU A 653 -34.82 31.79 44.57
N MET A 654 -34.72 31.41 43.32
CA MET A 654 -35.47 32.05 42.24
C MET A 654 -36.99 31.92 42.43
N LEU A 655 -37.49 30.75 42.83
CA LEU A 655 -38.90 30.52 43.10
C LEU A 655 -39.38 31.37 44.30
N ARG A 656 -38.59 31.46 45.39
CA ARG A 656 -38.86 32.30 46.53
C ARG A 656 -38.94 33.79 46.16
N ALA A 657 -37.99 34.26 45.38
CA ALA A 657 -37.98 35.63 44.87
C ALA A 657 -39.23 35.93 44.03
N ARG A 658 -39.68 35.00 43.17
CA ARG A 658 -40.94 35.15 42.41
C ARG A 658 -42.16 35.07 43.23
N ALA A 659 -42.19 34.33 44.34
CA ALA A 659 -43.30 34.19 45.24
C ALA A 659 -43.33 35.29 46.26
N GLY A 660 -42.46 36.29 46.29
CA GLY A 660 -42.40 37.37 47.23
C GLY A 660 -42.09 36.93 48.66
N VAL A 661 -41.50 35.76 48.88
CA VAL A 661 -41.14 35.24 50.19
C VAL A 661 -39.80 35.85 50.64
N PRO A 662 -39.70 36.52 51.79
CA PRO A 662 -38.49 37.16 52.28
C PRO A 662 -37.40 36.14 52.58
N ASP A 663 -36.12 36.50 52.27
CA ASP A 663 -34.96 35.68 52.52
C ASP A 663 -34.84 35.18 53.96
N ARG A 664 -34.64 33.87 54.14
CA ARG A 664 -34.27 33.35 55.46
C ARG A 664 -32.84 33.80 55.80
N PRO A 665 -32.60 34.35 57.00
CA PRO A 665 -31.25 34.71 57.40
C PRO A 665 -30.38 33.44 57.41
N ARG A 666 -29.24 33.50 56.71
CA ARG A 666 -28.21 32.43 56.76
C ARG A 666 -27.81 32.24 58.23
N LYS A 667 -28.05 31.02 58.77
CA LYS A 667 -27.42 30.61 60.01
C LYS A 667 -25.93 30.39 59.72
N GLY A 668 -25.10 31.24 60.33
CA GLY A 668 -23.63 31.12 60.27
C GLY A 668 -23.09 29.87 60.92
#